data_34d49ec65b98239f3f009b30d5bfe724
#
_entry.id   34d49ec65b98239f3f009b30d5bfe724
#
_cell.length_a   1.000
_cell.length_b   1.000
_cell.length_c   1.000
_cell.angle_alpha   90.00
_cell.angle_beta   90.00
_cell.angle_gamma   90.00
#
_symmetry.space_group_name_H-M   'P 1'
#
loop_
_entity.id
_entity.type
_entity.pdbx_description
1 polymer ?
#
loop_
_entity_poly.entity_id
_entity_poly.type
_entity_poly.pdbx_seq_one_letter_code
_entity_poly.pdbx_strand_id
1 'polypeptide(L)'
;MKIILSHRYLDFDALASMVAVQKIYPEAKLIIEGNLGSFVQDFIALAKEHIPYYRLKDIDVAKVKKIILVDTFELSRSIANPDLLKQLNQAELEIIDHHPFDSPRGNNVIIETVGACTTLLVERIMKHGLRLSKFEATLLALGIYDDTGSLLFESTTARDLKAVAYLLERGAQLGVVAEYLRKPFTAEQVDLFQQLLDNGFIEEFERIPVYISFAECREYFGGLALLAHRIGEIESPDIWFLVVKMERRVYLVGRARGIGFPVNKIVQVFGGWGHEKAASAVIKDADISSVISRLKEEILKTVQKPHLVKDIMSFPVKTVLPGTTMGEVNQLLLKYGHTGLPVLEKNTLVGIISRRDVDKAIKHGLQHAPVKGFMTKEVITAHPDQSWEEIQELMVLHDIGRLPVVDNGRLVGIVSRSDVLRLVYGSAIPTTSELVRNRSIAIKEDMLDLLRQLPAKTQALLVLIREVAAALNYKAYLVGGFVRDLLLRFPTTDLDIVVEGNSFVFARKLGLELNCTKVTQHKQFGTARILLQDGTHLDIAGSRREDYDFPGALPTVEESTLKDDLFRRDFTINAMALDLNGSHYGEVIDYYGGFRDLQQGEIRFLHNLSFIEDPTRILRAIRFAGRYRFKLAKITKEAILTALAAKAFAKVSPERFTEELLLVYNEPNYQVMGEMLKEYGVLSNWFSSDLPWYYQAPAEEARGWPVEKRWLTSLINIGSRDVSRVLGKLTLPKQLYKLTEEYLHLREDLRTKSTDLKQIDEVLLNVSPILIEVLGCHDEFAPALKQYIIALTKMKTNVTGKRLLELGFEEGPQIGNILREVRNLWLEGVLKTPEEEENYLQDLVQAMLKS
;
A
#
# COMPACT_ATOMS: atom_id res chain seq x y z
N MET A 1 -12.73 32.24 -42.11
CA MET A 1 -13.70 32.47 -41.06
C MET A 1 -13.56 31.32 -40.05
N LYS A 2 -13.63 31.60 -38.75
CA LYS A 2 -13.71 30.58 -37.67
C LYS A 2 -15.17 30.50 -37.20
N ILE A 3 -15.66 29.28 -36.92
CA ILE A 3 -16.98 29.06 -36.36
C ILE A 3 -16.90 28.16 -35.13
N ILE A 4 -17.85 28.33 -34.22
CA ILE A 4 -18.02 27.51 -33.00
C ILE A 4 -19.31 26.73 -33.18
N LEU A 5 -19.24 25.44 -32.97
CA LEU A 5 -20.38 24.51 -33.05
C LEU A 5 -20.43 23.62 -31.80
N SER A 6 -21.63 23.18 -31.44
CA SER A 6 -21.89 22.10 -30.47
C SER A 6 -22.92 21.13 -31.04
N HIS A 7 -23.38 20.17 -30.23
CA HIS A 7 -24.43 19.22 -30.62
C HIS A 7 -25.80 19.89 -30.85
N ARG A 8 -26.69 19.21 -31.63
CA ARG A 8 -27.99 19.78 -32.03
C ARG A 8 -29.02 19.91 -30.93
N TYR A 9 -28.85 19.25 -29.81
CA TYR A 9 -29.75 19.32 -28.64
C TYR A 9 -29.10 20.16 -27.55
N LEU A 10 -28.92 21.45 -27.85
CA LEU A 10 -28.15 22.37 -27.02
C LEU A 10 -28.69 22.44 -25.58
N ASP A 11 -27.86 22.11 -24.60
CA ASP A 11 -28.07 22.30 -23.17
C ASP A 11 -27.24 23.48 -22.63
N PHE A 12 -27.23 23.67 -21.33
CA PHE A 12 -26.51 24.81 -20.76
C PHE A 12 -24.99 24.61 -20.76
N ASP A 13 -24.47 23.37 -20.66
CA ASP A 13 -23.03 23.16 -20.77
C ASP A 13 -22.51 23.44 -22.18
N ALA A 14 -23.21 22.95 -23.19
CA ALA A 14 -22.91 23.26 -24.57
C ALA A 14 -22.97 24.76 -24.89
N LEU A 15 -24.02 25.48 -24.45
CA LEU A 15 -24.16 26.92 -24.64
C LEU A 15 -23.06 27.70 -23.92
N ALA A 16 -22.80 27.40 -22.65
CA ALA A 16 -21.78 28.01 -21.84
C ALA A 16 -20.39 27.79 -22.46
N SER A 17 -20.11 26.57 -22.92
CA SER A 17 -18.87 26.19 -23.61
C SER A 17 -18.69 27.01 -24.91
N MET A 18 -19.75 27.18 -25.72
CA MET A 18 -19.69 27.99 -26.92
C MET A 18 -19.36 29.46 -26.61
N VAL A 19 -19.99 30.02 -25.58
CA VAL A 19 -19.73 31.43 -25.15
C VAL A 19 -18.29 31.57 -24.57
N ALA A 20 -17.83 30.58 -23.82
CA ALA A 20 -16.45 30.56 -23.32
C ALA A 20 -15.42 30.52 -24.45
N VAL A 21 -15.63 29.71 -25.48
CA VAL A 21 -14.77 29.68 -26.68
C VAL A 21 -14.82 31.01 -27.43
N GLN A 22 -15.99 31.66 -27.56
CA GLN A 22 -16.09 32.98 -28.18
C GLN A 22 -15.32 34.02 -27.40
N LYS A 23 -15.27 33.89 -26.07
CA LYS A 23 -14.45 34.78 -25.21
C LYS A 23 -12.94 34.59 -25.48
N ILE A 24 -12.50 33.37 -25.76
CA ILE A 24 -11.11 33.01 -26.06
C ILE A 24 -10.78 33.44 -27.51
N TYR A 25 -11.73 33.24 -28.44
CA TYR A 25 -11.59 33.55 -29.87
C TYR A 25 -12.68 34.56 -30.29
N PRO A 26 -12.50 35.87 -30.03
CA PRO A 26 -13.54 36.88 -30.27
C PRO A 26 -13.96 37.01 -31.75
N GLU A 27 -13.10 36.62 -32.70
CA GLU A 27 -13.38 36.60 -34.12
C GLU A 27 -14.20 35.40 -34.62
N ALA A 28 -14.39 34.39 -33.78
CA ALA A 28 -15.15 33.21 -34.15
C ALA A 28 -16.67 33.45 -34.01
N LYS A 29 -17.42 33.00 -35.02
CA LYS A 29 -18.86 33.09 -35.02
C LYS A 29 -19.50 31.93 -34.31
N LEU A 30 -20.36 32.22 -33.37
CA LEU A 30 -21.15 31.22 -32.63
C LEU A 30 -22.31 30.77 -33.54
N ILE A 31 -22.38 29.49 -33.88
CA ILE A 31 -23.40 28.92 -34.76
C ILE A 31 -24.28 28.00 -33.95
N ILE A 32 -25.57 28.26 -33.93
CA ILE A 32 -26.58 27.42 -33.28
C ILE A 32 -27.44 26.79 -34.37
N GLU A 33 -27.38 25.44 -34.47
CA GLU A 33 -28.19 24.61 -35.37
C GLU A 33 -28.99 23.59 -34.56
N GLY A 34 -30.22 23.26 -35.03
CA GLY A 34 -31.03 22.22 -34.41
C GLY A 34 -32.04 22.76 -33.38
N ASN A 35 -32.56 21.88 -32.54
CA ASN A 35 -33.58 22.18 -31.55
C ASN A 35 -32.93 22.58 -30.24
N LEU A 36 -33.29 23.78 -29.76
CA LEU A 36 -32.93 24.21 -28.41
C LEU A 36 -33.79 23.51 -27.38
N GLY A 37 -33.19 23.02 -26.30
CA GLY A 37 -33.95 22.67 -25.12
C GLY A 37 -34.82 23.85 -24.66
N SER A 38 -36.04 23.62 -24.19
CA SER A 38 -36.97 24.68 -23.83
C SER A 38 -36.38 25.73 -22.91
N PHE A 39 -35.61 25.33 -21.93
CA PHE A 39 -34.96 26.24 -20.96
C PHE A 39 -33.82 27.06 -21.58
N VAL A 40 -33.04 26.45 -22.48
CA VAL A 40 -31.96 27.14 -23.22
C VAL A 40 -32.57 28.13 -24.21
N GLN A 41 -33.73 27.80 -24.83
CA GLN A 41 -34.47 28.68 -25.72
C GLN A 41 -34.95 29.94 -24.99
N ASP A 42 -35.57 29.80 -23.81
CA ASP A 42 -36.00 30.90 -22.97
C ASP A 42 -34.83 31.80 -22.53
N PHE A 43 -33.71 31.18 -22.13
CA PHE A 43 -32.51 31.88 -21.75
C PHE A 43 -31.96 32.74 -22.90
N ILE A 44 -31.79 32.09 -24.08
CA ILE A 44 -31.27 32.79 -25.27
C ILE A 44 -32.20 33.91 -25.72
N ALA A 45 -33.54 33.71 -25.61
CA ALA A 45 -34.51 34.74 -25.96
C ALA A 45 -34.34 36.02 -25.12
N LEU A 46 -34.08 35.85 -23.81
CA LEU A 46 -33.82 36.96 -22.89
C LEU A 46 -32.38 37.51 -23.02
N ALA A 47 -31.41 36.67 -23.36
CA ALA A 47 -30.00 37.02 -23.44
C ALA A 47 -29.52 37.36 -24.86
N LYS A 48 -30.42 37.59 -25.83
CA LYS A 48 -30.10 37.75 -27.27
C LYS A 48 -29.11 38.87 -27.56
N GLU A 49 -29.16 39.96 -26.81
CA GLU A 49 -28.22 41.07 -26.95
C GLU A 49 -26.82 40.76 -26.42
N HIS A 50 -26.70 39.80 -25.51
CA HIS A 50 -25.43 39.42 -24.88
C HIS A 50 -24.78 38.20 -25.53
N ILE A 51 -25.55 37.40 -26.30
CA ILE A 51 -25.07 36.19 -27.01
C ILE A 51 -25.42 36.32 -28.49
N PRO A 52 -24.59 37.02 -29.31
CA PRO A 52 -24.82 37.11 -30.75
C PRO A 52 -24.51 35.76 -31.40
N TYR A 53 -25.50 35.12 -31.96
CA TYR A 53 -25.36 33.83 -32.68
C TYR A 53 -25.88 33.93 -34.10
N TYR A 54 -25.45 32.98 -34.94
CA TYR A 54 -25.82 32.89 -36.36
C TYR A 54 -26.34 31.46 -36.63
N ARG A 55 -27.10 31.33 -37.78
CA ARG A 55 -27.40 30.01 -38.35
C ARG A 55 -26.42 29.75 -39.48
N LEU A 56 -26.23 28.47 -39.88
CA LEU A 56 -25.38 28.13 -41.02
C LEU A 56 -25.83 28.82 -42.34
N LYS A 57 -27.15 28.98 -42.49
CA LYS A 57 -27.73 29.70 -43.65
C LYS A 57 -27.35 31.18 -43.70
N ASP A 58 -26.95 31.79 -42.61
CA ASP A 58 -26.62 33.21 -42.48
C ASP A 58 -25.13 33.48 -42.71
N ILE A 59 -24.35 32.44 -43.01
CA ILE A 59 -22.92 32.52 -43.27
C ILE A 59 -22.52 31.85 -44.58
N ASP A 60 -21.43 32.32 -45.22
CA ASP A 60 -20.84 31.69 -46.38
C ASP A 60 -19.96 30.51 -45.94
N VAL A 61 -20.52 29.28 -45.99
CA VAL A 61 -19.87 28.04 -45.53
C VAL A 61 -18.56 27.79 -46.28
N ALA A 62 -18.42 28.19 -47.53
CA ALA A 62 -17.17 28.01 -48.31
C ALA A 62 -16.01 28.82 -47.73
N LYS A 63 -16.26 29.84 -46.95
CA LYS A 63 -15.22 30.66 -46.28
C LYS A 63 -14.83 30.12 -44.87
N VAL A 64 -15.41 29.06 -44.42
CA VAL A 64 -15.06 28.46 -43.13
C VAL A 64 -13.71 27.72 -43.28
N LYS A 65 -12.72 28.18 -42.52
CA LYS A 65 -11.37 27.62 -42.49
C LYS A 65 -11.12 26.77 -41.21
N LYS A 66 -11.78 27.13 -40.12
CA LYS A 66 -11.63 26.43 -38.83
C LYS A 66 -12.96 26.29 -38.09
N ILE A 67 -13.21 25.11 -37.57
CA ILE A 67 -14.34 24.77 -36.74
C ILE A 67 -13.82 24.44 -35.35
N ILE A 68 -14.41 25.06 -34.32
CA ILE A 68 -14.18 24.73 -32.91
C ILE A 68 -15.44 24.02 -32.42
N LEU A 69 -15.30 22.74 -32.16
CA LEU A 69 -16.37 21.87 -31.71
C LEU A 69 -16.27 21.73 -30.20
N VAL A 70 -17.36 22.04 -29.47
CA VAL A 70 -17.39 21.97 -28.02
C VAL A 70 -18.50 21.05 -27.55
N ASP A 71 -18.26 20.32 -26.47
CA ASP A 71 -19.22 19.41 -25.83
C ASP A 71 -19.78 18.36 -26.81
N THR A 72 -18.97 18.02 -27.77
CA THR A 72 -19.21 16.91 -28.70
C THR A 72 -17.94 16.63 -29.50
N PHE A 73 -17.72 15.40 -29.88
CA PHE A 73 -16.52 14.96 -30.62
C PHE A 73 -16.78 14.68 -32.11
N GLU A 74 -18.04 14.73 -32.56
CA GLU A 74 -18.41 14.46 -33.94
C GLU A 74 -19.19 15.60 -34.58
N LEU A 75 -18.73 16.07 -35.75
CA LEU A 75 -19.40 17.10 -36.51
C LEU A 75 -20.81 16.67 -37.02
N SER A 76 -21.02 15.37 -37.21
CA SER A 76 -22.31 14.78 -37.59
C SER A 76 -23.40 14.99 -36.53
N ARG A 77 -23.02 15.16 -35.27
CA ARG A 77 -23.93 15.49 -34.16
C ARG A 77 -24.39 16.96 -34.19
N SER A 78 -23.59 17.82 -34.78
CA SER A 78 -23.88 19.25 -34.91
C SER A 78 -24.68 19.58 -36.16
N ILE A 79 -24.46 18.87 -37.28
CA ILE A 79 -24.99 19.16 -38.61
C ILE A 79 -25.76 17.97 -39.16
N ALA A 80 -27.06 18.19 -39.50
CA ALA A 80 -27.92 17.13 -40.04
C ALA A 80 -27.80 16.99 -41.57
N ASN A 81 -27.45 18.09 -42.30
CA ASN A 81 -27.40 18.11 -43.75
C ASN A 81 -26.10 17.46 -44.27
N PRO A 82 -26.16 16.34 -45.03
CA PRO A 82 -24.98 15.64 -45.52
C PRO A 82 -24.08 16.46 -46.43
N ASP A 83 -24.65 17.37 -47.24
CA ASP A 83 -23.88 18.19 -48.18
C ASP A 83 -23.09 19.27 -47.45
N LEU A 84 -23.69 19.92 -46.42
CA LEU A 84 -23.00 20.86 -45.55
C LEU A 84 -21.91 20.16 -44.74
N LEU A 85 -22.20 18.93 -44.26
CA LEU A 85 -21.22 18.14 -43.54
C LEU A 85 -19.99 17.82 -44.40
N LYS A 86 -20.17 17.47 -45.71
CA LYS A 86 -19.09 17.23 -46.63
C LYS A 86 -18.22 18.48 -46.88
N GLN A 87 -18.84 19.63 -46.98
CA GLN A 87 -18.14 20.91 -47.18
C GLN A 87 -17.33 21.29 -45.97
N LEU A 88 -17.92 21.14 -44.75
CA LEU A 88 -17.30 21.54 -43.50
C LEU A 88 -16.23 20.56 -43.03
N ASN A 89 -16.26 19.29 -43.46
CA ASN A 89 -15.20 18.32 -43.15
C ASN A 89 -13.83 18.66 -43.78
N GLN A 90 -13.75 19.67 -44.65
CA GLN A 90 -12.48 20.16 -45.23
C GLN A 90 -11.82 21.23 -44.33
N ALA A 91 -12.53 21.79 -43.35
CA ALA A 91 -11.98 22.79 -42.45
C ALA A 91 -11.11 22.15 -41.34
N GLU A 92 -10.18 22.96 -40.83
CA GLU A 92 -9.43 22.58 -39.62
C GLU A 92 -10.39 22.36 -38.45
N LEU A 93 -10.31 21.22 -37.75
CA LEU A 93 -11.19 20.86 -36.66
C LEU A 93 -10.43 20.88 -35.32
N GLU A 94 -10.86 21.75 -34.42
CA GLU A 94 -10.46 21.75 -33.01
C GLU A 94 -11.62 21.22 -32.17
N ILE A 95 -11.36 20.24 -31.29
CA ILE A 95 -12.37 19.59 -30.44
C ILE A 95 -12.02 19.83 -28.99
N ILE A 96 -13.01 20.24 -28.19
CA ILE A 96 -12.92 20.39 -26.73
C ILE A 96 -14.14 19.71 -26.13
N ASP A 97 -13.91 18.59 -25.45
CA ASP A 97 -14.98 17.74 -24.91
C ASP A 97 -14.54 17.09 -23.61
N HIS A 98 -15.50 16.66 -22.80
CA HIS A 98 -15.26 15.94 -21.55
C HIS A 98 -15.76 14.47 -21.60
N HIS A 99 -16.44 14.09 -22.65
CA HIS A 99 -16.90 12.73 -22.86
C HIS A 99 -15.74 11.81 -23.26
N PRO A 100 -15.56 10.62 -22.64
CA PRO A 100 -14.51 9.69 -23.02
C PRO A 100 -14.76 9.12 -24.42
N PHE A 101 -13.74 9.20 -25.29
CA PHE A 101 -13.78 8.67 -26.65
C PHE A 101 -12.38 8.22 -27.12
N ASP A 102 -12.29 7.01 -27.67
CA ASP A 102 -10.99 6.36 -27.94
C ASP A 102 -10.26 6.86 -29.20
N SER A 103 -10.93 7.51 -30.15
CA SER A 103 -10.30 7.89 -31.42
C SER A 103 -10.95 9.13 -32.08
N PRO A 104 -10.87 10.31 -31.49
CA PRO A 104 -11.44 11.53 -32.09
C PRO A 104 -10.65 11.96 -33.34
N ARG A 105 -11.38 12.39 -34.37
CA ARG A 105 -10.80 12.93 -35.61
C ARG A 105 -10.77 14.45 -35.54
N GLY A 106 -9.62 15.04 -35.26
CA GLY A 106 -9.42 16.50 -35.23
C GLY A 106 -7.95 16.88 -35.36
N ASN A 107 -7.68 18.13 -35.77
CA ASN A 107 -6.33 18.67 -35.86
C ASN A 107 -5.76 19.05 -34.49
N ASN A 108 -6.65 19.46 -33.57
CA ASN A 108 -6.34 19.75 -32.17
C ASN A 108 -7.47 19.20 -31.31
N VAL A 109 -7.18 18.24 -30.45
CA VAL A 109 -8.17 17.53 -29.65
C VAL A 109 -7.82 17.62 -28.19
N ILE A 110 -8.80 18.09 -27.38
CA ILE A 110 -8.71 18.18 -25.93
C ILE A 110 -9.91 17.48 -25.38
N ILE A 111 -9.67 16.29 -24.89
CA ILE A 111 -10.66 15.49 -24.18
C ILE A 111 -10.08 15.13 -22.81
N GLU A 112 -10.72 15.62 -21.76
CA GLU A 112 -10.29 15.40 -20.39
C GLU A 112 -11.50 15.07 -19.51
N THR A 113 -11.35 14.09 -18.63
CA THR A 113 -12.42 13.66 -17.72
C THR A 113 -12.65 14.70 -16.62
N VAL A 114 -13.68 15.50 -16.77
CA VAL A 114 -14.22 16.48 -15.81
C VAL A 114 -15.74 16.41 -15.83
N GLY A 115 -16.39 17.09 -14.89
CA GLY A 115 -17.84 17.06 -14.77
C GLY A 115 -18.59 17.81 -15.88
N ALA A 116 -17.97 18.81 -16.51
CA ALA A 116 -18.56 19.62 -17.58
C ALA A 116 -17.51 20.13 -18.57
N CYS A 117 -17.85 20.24 -19.85
CA CYS A 117 -16.97 20.81 -20.88
C CYS A 117 -16.61 22.27 -20.55
N THR A 118 -17.56 23.02 -19.99
CA THR A 118 -17.37 24.40 -19.52
C THR A 118 -16.21 24.52 -18.53
N THR A 119 -15.96 23.52 -17.69
CA THR A 119 -14.83 23.51 -16.74
C THR A 119 -13.49 23.67 -17.45
N LEU A 120 -13.26 22.93 -18.53
CA LEU A 120 -12.03 23.00 -19.33
C LEU A 120 -11.80 24.39 -19.91
N LEU A 121 -12.88 25.02 -20.31
CA LEU A 121 -12.87 26.37 -20.92
C LEU A 121 -12.69 27.47 -19.87
N VAL A 122 -13.28 27.31 -18.69
CA VAL A 122 -13.04 28.25 -17.56
C VAL A 122 -11.57 28.20 -17.14
N GLU A 123 -10.95 27.03 -17.05
CA GLU A 123 -9.51 26.90 -16.76
C GLU A 123 -8.63 27.62 -17.80
N ARG A 124 -9.01 27.55 -19.08
CA ARG A 124 -8.33 28.30 -20.13
C ARG A 124 -8.51 29.80 -19.97
N ILE A 125 -9.73 30.26 -19.65
CA ILE A 125 -10.02 31.67 -19.36
C ILE A 125 -9.17 32.16 -18.20
N MET A 126 -9.05 31.34 -17.13
CA MET A 126 -8.17 31.62 -15.98
C MET A 126 -6.71 31.76 -16.43
N LYS A 127 -6.22 30.79 -17.19
CA LYS A 127 -4.82 30.75 -17.68
C LYS A 127 -4.46 31.96 -18.55
N HIS A 128 -5.41 32.44 -19.37
CA HIS A 128 -5.24 33.60 -20.23
C HIS A 128 -5.55 34.92 -19.54
N GLY A 129 -5.98 34.92 -18.29
CA GLY A 129 -6.31 36.11 -17.53
C GLY A 129 -7.48 36.93 -18.13
N LEU A 130 -8.41 36.30 -18.85
CA LEU A 130 -9.51 36.97 -19.50
C LEU A 130 -10.56 37.43 -18.48
N ARG A 131 -11.04 38.68 -18.65
CA ARG A 131 -12.08 39.23 -17.76
C ARG A 131 -13.45 38.70 -18.15
N LEU A 132 -14.21 38.23 -17.19
CA LEU A 132 -15.60 37.84 -17.34
C LEU A 132 -16.53 38.94 -16.80
N SER A 133 -17.62 39.22 -17.50
CA SER A 133 -18.75 39.95 -16.95
C SER A 133 -19.54 39.08 -15.98
N LYS A 134 -20.38 39.67 -15.11
CA LYS A 134 -21.25 38.89 -14.19
C LYS A 134 -22.18 37.96 -14.93
N PHE A 135 -22.67 38.38 -16.10
CA PHE A 135 -23.51 37.57 -16.96
C PHE A 135 -22.78 36.34 -17.48
N GLU A 136 -21.59 36.54 -18.08
CA GLU A 136 -20.76 35.41 -18.57
C GLU A 136 -20.40 34.45 -17.43
N ALA A 137 -19.96 34.97 -16.29
CA ALA A 137 -19.64 34.15 -15.13
C ALA A 137 -20.86 33.33 -14.63
N THR A 138 -22.05 33.91 -14.66
CA THR A 138 -23.30 33.23 -14.28
C THR A 138 -23.69 32.15 -15.28
N LEU A 139 -23.57 32.41 -16.58
CA LEU A 139 -23.82 31.43 -17.63
C LEU A 139 -22.84 30.25 -17.57
N LEU A 140 -21.55 30.54 -17.38
CA LEU A 140 -20.54 29.48 -17.24
C LEU A 140 -20.78 28.64 -15.99
N ALA A 141 -21.18 29.26 -14.88
CA ALA A 141 -21.58 28.53 -13.68
C ALA A 141 -22.81 27.66 -13.94
N LEU A 142 -23.82 28.17 -14.67
CA LEU A 142 -25.03 27.43 -15.03
C LEU A 142 -24.68 26.17 -15.85
N GLY A 143 -23.77 26.26 -16.82
CA GLY A 143 -23.29 25.09 -17.59
C GLY A 143 -22.66 24.03 -16.68
N ILE A 144 -21.75 24.41 -15.78
CA ILE A 144 -21.15 23.46 -14.87
C ILE A 144 -22.19 22.83 -13.93
N TYR A 145 -23.10 23.62 -13.39
CA TYR A 145 -24.13 23.12 -12.48
C TYR A 145 -25.14 22.18 -13.18
N ASP A 146 -25.45 22.43 -14.44
CA ASP A 146 -26.38 21.59 -15.22
C ASP A 146 -25.80 20.19 -15.42
N ASP A 147 -24.58 20.11 -15.94
CA ASP A 147 -23.98 18.82 -16.31
C ASP A 147 -23.38 18.02 -15.12
N THR A 148 -23.13 18.70 -14.01
CA THR A 148 -22.70 18.08 -12.75
C THR A 148 -23.85 17.76 -11.79
N GLY A 149 -25.10 17.99 -12.21
CA GLY A 149 -26.25 17.81 -11.33
C GLY A 149 -26.12 18.61 -10.04
N SER A 150 -25.81 19.89 -10.16
CA SER A 150 -25.54 20.78 -9.02
C SER A 150 -24.33 20.36 -8.18
N LEU A 151 -23.30 19.83 -8.83
CA LEU A 151 -22.05 19.33 -8.23
C LEU A 151 -22.23 18.03 -7.41
N LEU A 152 -23.32 17.29 -7.62
CA LEU A 152 -23.67 16.09 -6.87
C LEU A 152 -23.44 14.80 -7.67
N PHE A 153 -23.18 14.86 -8.97
CA PHE A 153 -22.92 13.68 -9.77
C PHE A 153 -21.51 13.14 -9.52
N GLU A 154 -21.34 11.83 -9.70
CA GLU A 154 -20.03 11.15 -9.54
C GLU A 154 -18.99 11.62 -10.58
N SER A 155 -19.43 12.12 -11.72
CA SER A 155 -18.57 12.76 -12.73
C SER A 155 -17.93 14.05 -12.25
N THR A 156 -18.45 14.66 -11.18
CA THR A 156 -17.94 15.93 -10.63
C THR A 156 -16.54 15.75 -10.07
N THR A 157 -15.62 16.60 -10.49
CA THR A 157 -14.22 16.59 -10.06
C THR A 157 -13.87 17.82 -9.23
N ALA A 158 -12.73 17.78 -8.55
CA ALA A 158 -12.20 18.95 -7.84
C ALA A 158 -11.93 20.15 -8.78
N ARG A 159 -11.80 19.91 -10.09
CA ARG A 159 -11.60 20.96 -11.11
C ARG A 159 -12.89 21.74 -11.34
N ASP A 160 -14.04 21.07 -11.37
CA ASP A 160 -15.37 21.71 -11.49
C ASP A 160 -15.65 22.64 -10.32
N LEU A 161 -15.35 22.19 -9.10
CA LEU A 161 -15.51 23.03 -7.91
C LEU A 161 -14.58 24.26 -7.95
N LYS A 162 -13.33 24.11 -8.39
CA LYS A 162 -12.40 25.23 -8.55
C LYS A 162 -12.86 26.21 -9.62
N ALA A 163 -13.39 25.72 -10.74
CA ALA A 163 -13.95 26.55 -11.80
C ALA A 163 -15.15 27.35 -11.28
N VAL A 164 -16.08 26.72 -10.55
CA VAL A 164 -17.21 27.39 -9.92
C VAL A 164 -16.75 28.44 -8.90
N ALA A 165 -15.79 28.13 -8.04
CA ALA A 165 -15.24 29.07 -7.07
C ALA A 165 -14.68 30.31 -7.78
N TYR A 166 -13.91 30.16 -8.85
CA TYR A 166 -13.42 31.24 -9.65
C TYR A 166 -14.56 32.10 -10.26
N LEU A 167 -15.60 31.44 -10.81
CA LEU A 167 -16.75 32.14 -11.39
C LEU A 167 -17.52 32.96 -10.33
N LEU A 168 -17.64 32.46 -9.11
CA LEU A 168 -18.23 33.19 -7.96
C LEU A 168 -17.40 34.42 -7.60
N GLU A 169 -16.08 34.35 -7.60
CA GLU A 169 -15.19 35.49 -7.42
C GLU A 169 -15.35 36.53 -8.53
N ARG A 170 -15.81 36.13 -9.73
CA ARG A 170 -16.13 37.01 -10.86
C ARG A 170 -17.57 37.51 -10.84
N GLY A 171 -18.35 37.18 -9.81
CA GLY A 171 -19.68 37.69 -9.56
C GLY A 171 -20.80 36.84 -10.18
N ALA A 172 -20.57 35.53 -10.41
CA ALA A 172 -21.63 34.62 -10.79
C ALA A 172 -22.76 34.60 -9.74
N GLN A 173 -24.00 34.59 -10.20
CA GLN A 173 -25.20 34.69 -9.36
C GLN A 173 -25.87 33.31 -9.24
N LEU A 174 -25.64 32.59 -8.15
CA LEU A 174 -26.24 31.27 -7.92
C LEU A 174 -27.75 31.28 -7.82
N GLY A 175 -28.36 32.39 -7.41
CA GLY A 175 -29.82 32.58 -7.42
C GLY A 175 -30.40 32.43 -8.83
N VAL A 176 -29.73 33.03 -9.84
CA VAL A 176 -30.11 32.91 -11.25
C VAL A 176 -29.88 31.48 -11.75
N VAL A 177 -28.75 30.86 -11.39
CA VAL A 177 -28.48 29.44 -11.71
C VAL A 177 -29.59 28.56 -11.18
N ALA A 178 -29.98 28.70 -9.90
CA ALA A 178 -31.02 27.91 -9.28
C ALA A 178 -32.42 28.15 -9.94
N GLU A 179 -32.70 29.35 -10.42
CA GLU A 179 -33.95 29.64 -11.11
C GLU A 179 -34.07 28.85 -12.43
N TYR A 180 -32.98 28.79 -13.22
CA TYR A 180 -32.98 28.08 -14.50
C TYR A 180 -32.95 26.55 -14.31
N LEU A 181 -32.32 26.03 -13.27
CA LEU A 181 -32.29 24.60 -12.96
C LEU A 181 -33.57 24.06 -12.29
N ARG A 182 -34.35 24.93 -11.63
CA ARG A 182 -35.55 24.52 -10.85
C ARG A 182 -36.87 24.96 -11.48
N LYS A 183 -36.92 25.16 -12.79
CA LYS A 183 -38.18 25.57 -13.43
C LYS A 183 -39.31 24.54 -13.20
N PRO A 184 -40.57 25.01 -12.99
CA PRO A 184 -41.70 24.13 -12.87
C PRO A 184 -41.95 23.39 -14.19
N PHE A 185 -42.60 22.25 -14.13
CA PHE A 185 -43.03 21.50 -15.30
C PHE A 185 -44.03 22.29 -16.14
N THR A 186 -43.99 22.16 -17.46
CA THR A 186 -45.04 22.60 -18.35
C THR A 186 -46.34 21.78 -18.14
N ALA A 187 -47.46 22.22 -18.63
CA ALA A 187 -48.71 21.46 -18.50
C ALA A 187 -48.60 20.07 -19.10
N GLU A 188 -47.98 19.95 -20.27
CA GLU A 188 -47.72 18.68 -20.96
C GLU A 188 -46.80 17.75 -20.18
N GLN A 189 -45.79 18.33 -19.54
CA GLN A 189 -44.85 17.59 -18.65
C GLN A 189 -45.55 17.09 -17.38
N VAL A 190 -46.48 17.89 -16.81
CA VAL A 190 -47.31 17.48 -15.66
C VAL A 190 -48.22 16.31 -16.04
N ASP A 191 -48.90 16.38 -17.18
CA ASP A 191 -49.77 15.28 -17.65
C ASP A 191 -48.98 14.00 -17.91
N LEU A 192 -47.77 14.10 -18.54
CA LEU A 192 -46.91 12.95 -18.75
C LEU A 192 -46.38 12.38 -17.43
N PHE A 193 -46.02 13.25 -16.51
CA PHE A 193 -45.52 12.85 -15.20
C PHE A 193 -46.59 12.06 -14.42
N GLN A 194 -47.82 12.53 -14.45
CA GLN A 194 -48.96 11.80 -13.84
C GLN A 194 -49.17 10.42 -14.47
N GLN A 195 -49.16 10.34 -15.81
CA GLN A 195 -49.27 9.03 -16.50
C GLN A 195 -48.12 8.09 -16.10
N LEU A 196 -46.92 8.60 -15.99
CA LEU A 196 -45.75 7.80 -15.57
C LEU A 196 -45.87 7.32 -14.14
N LEU A 197 -46.42 8.10 -13.20
CA LEU A 197 -46.71 7.65 -11.85
C LEU A 197 -47.80 6.58 -11.81
N ASP A 198 -48.90 6.82 -12.55
CA ASP A 198 -50.05 5.90 -12.58
C ASP A 198 -49.75 4.52 -13.24
N ASN A 199 -48.85 4.50 -14.22
CA ASN A 199 -48.43 3.29 -14.93
C ASN A 199 -47.11 2.66 -14.40
N GLY A 200 -46.58 3.18 -13.29
CA GLY A 200 -45.39 2.65 -12.67
C GLY A 200 -45.64 1.34 -11.93
N PHE A 201 -44.73 0.42 -12.07
CA PHE A 201 -44.78 -0.86 -11.33
C PHE A 201 -43.36 -1.32 -10.99
N ILE A 202 -43.25 -2.09 -9.91
CA ILE A 202 -41.99 -2.72 -9.50
C ILE A 202 -42.05 -4.21 -9.93
N GLU A 203 -40.99 -4.67 -10.57
CA GLU A 203 -40.79 -6.07 -10.91
C GLU A 203 -39.43 -6.54 -10.37
N GLU A 204 -39.43 -7.72 -9.77
CA GLU A 204 -38.20 -8.29 -9.18
C GLU A 204 -37.42 -9.14 -10.20
N PHE A 205 -36.15 -8.82 -10.41
CA PHE A 205 -35.23 -9.60 -11.24
C PHE A 205 -34.10 -10.15 -10.34
N GLU A 206 -34.03 -11.46 -10.13
CA GLU A 206 -33.06 -12.11 -9.24
C GLU A 206 -33.02 -11.46 -7.84
N ARG A 207 -34.17 -11.09 -7.27
CA ARG A 207 -34.35 -10.35 -6.01
C ARG A 207 -33.94 -8.86 -6.05
N ILE A 208 -33.68 -8.30 -7.20
CA ILE A 208 -33.45 -6.87 -7.38
C ILE A 208 -34.72 -6.21 -7.85
N PRO A 209 -35.33 -5.29 -7.08
CA PRO A 209 -36.51 -4.57 -7.49
C PRO A 209 -36.12 -3.50 -8.52
N VAL A 210 -36.80 -3.52 -9.67
CA VAL A 210 -36.65 -2.53 -10.73
C VAL A 210 -38.00 -1.87 -10.97
N TYR A 211 -38.03 -0.55 -10.87
CA TYR A 211 -39.22 0.24 -11.20
C TYR A 211 -39.26 0.49 -12.70
N ILE A 212 -40.34 0.11 -13.33
CA ILE A 212 -40.57 0.34 -14.76
C ILE A 212 -41.88 1.13 -14.92
N SER A 213 -41.82 2.20 -15.68
CA SER A 213 -43.00 3.01 -15.98
C SER A 213 -43.08 3.35 -17.44
N PHE A 214 -44.32 3.56 -17.93
CA PHE A 214 -44.55 3.87 -19.33
C PHE A 214 -45.67 4.91 -19.53
N ALA A 215 -45.59 5.66 -20.66
CA ALA A 215 -46.59 6.62 -21.04
C ALA A 215 -46.60 6.84 -22.57
N GLU A 216 -47.66 7.44 -23.10
CA GLU A 216 -47.79 7.80 -24.51
C GLU A 216 -48.28 9.25 -24.67
N CYS A 217 -47.57 10.02 -25.52
CA CYS A 217 -47.95 11.37 -25.89
C CYS A 217 -48.05 11.53 -27.40
N ARG A 218 -48.93 12.43 -27.83
CA ARG A 218 -49.13 12.70 -29.28
C ARG A 218 -48.01 13.54 -29.87
N GLU A 219 -47.53 14.50 -29.12
CA GLU A 219 -46.49 15.47 -29.53
C GLU A 219 -45.18 15.24 -28.81
N TYR A 220 -44.10 15.61 -29.46
CA TYR A 220 -42.78 15.56 -28.87
C TYR A 220 -42.53 16.77 -27.99
N PHE A 221 -42.05 16.56 -26.76
CA PHE A 221 -41.46 17.60 -25.94
C PHE A 221 -40.23 17.06 -25.18
N GLY A 222 -39.33 17.95 -24.87
CA GLY A 222 -38.09 17.63 -24.14
C GLY A 222 -38.29 17.49 -22.64
N GLY A 223 -37.23 17.03 -21.94
CA GLY A 223 -37.21 17.01 -20.48
C GLY A 223 -37.51 15.66 -19.83
N LEU A 224 -37.50 14.56 -20.56
CA LEU A 224 -37.67 13.21 -20.00
C LEU A 224 -36.63 12.87 -18.92
N ALA A 225 -35.42 13.37 -19.05
CA ALA A 225 -34.37 13.15 -18.05
C ALA A 225 -34.74 13.82 -16.70
N LEU A 226 -35.39 14.99 -16.74
CA LEU A 226 -35.89 15.68 -15.56
C LEU A 226 -37.04 14.92 -14.91
N LEU A 227 -37.98 14.42 -15.72
CA LEU A 227 -39.08 13.58 -15.23
C LEU A 227 -38.57 12.29 -14.59
N ALA A 228 -37.59 11.64 -15.20
CA ALA A 228 -36.96 10.46 -14.64
C ALA A 228 -36.30 10.76 -13.29
N HIS A 229 -35.63 11.92 -13.15
CA HIS A 229 -35.06 12.34 -11.88
C HIS A 229 -36.12 12.54 -10.79
N ARG A 230 -37.22 13.22 -11.11
CA ARG A 230 -38.34 13.46 -10.19
C ARG A 230 -39.08 12.19 -9.77
N ILE A 231 -39.28 11.24 -10.68
CA ILE A 231 -39.81 9.91 -10.32
C ILE A 231 -38.88 9.20 -9.34
N GLY A 232 -37.58 9.28 -9.60
CA GLY A 232 -36.59 8.71 -8.67
C GLY A 232 -36.64 9.36 -7.28
N GLU A 233 -36.94 10.67 -7.16
CA GLU A 233 -37.11 11.34 -5.86
C GLU A 233 -38.36 10.92 -5.11
N ILE A 234 -39.49 10.68 -5.81
CA ILE A 234 -40.80 10.36 -5.22
C ILE A 234 -40.89 8.88 -4.88
N GLU A 235 -40.71 8.00 -5.88
CA GLU A 235 -40.81 6.54 -5.72
C GLU A 235 -39.62 5.91 -5.04
N SER A 236 -38.48 6.67 -5.00
CA SER A 236 -37.22 6.27 -4.37
C SER A 236 -36.68 4.87 -4.77
N PRO A 237 -36.85 4.41 -6.03
CA PRO A 237 -36.29 3.14 -6.46
C PRO A 237 -34.77 3.21 -6.60
N ASP A 238 -34.10 2.08 -6.44
CA ASP A 238 -32.65 2.01 -6.72
C ASP A 238 -32.36 1.92 -8.22
N ILE A 239 -33.27 1.32 -8.98
CA ILE A 239 -33.18 1.17 -10.44
C ILE A 239 -34.54 1.44 -11.07
N TRP A 240 -34.57 2.31 -12.10
CA TRP A 240 -35.81 2.61 -12.80
C TRP A 240 -35.61 2.87 -14.28
N PHE A 241 -36.61 2.49 -15.05
CA PHE A 241 -36.70 2.72 -16.48
C PHE A 241 -38.01 3.40 -16.84
N LEU A 242 -37.92 4.43 -17.69
CA LEU A 242 -39.09 5.08 -18.27
C LEU A 242 -39.16 4.76 -19.77
N VAL A 243 -40.29 4.29 -20.24
CA VAL A 243 -40.57 3.96 -21.63
C VAL A 243 -41.68 4.87 -22.15
N VAL A 244 -41.31 5.92 -22.89
CA VAL A 244 -42.27 6.94 -23.33
C VAL A 244 -42.36 6.97 -24.83
N LYS A 245 -43.59 6.78 -25.37
CA LYS A 245 -43.85 6.93 -26.80
C LYS A 245 -44.31 8.34 -27.10
N MET A 246 -43.56 9.02 -27.98
CA MET A 246 -43.93 10.33 -28.53
C MET A 246 -43.87 10.25 -30.06
N GLU A 247 -44.96 10.66 -30.73
CA GLU A 247 -45.11 10.52 -32.18
C GLU A 247 -44.89 9.07 -32.65
N ARG A 248 -43.87 8.84 -33.50
CA ARG A 248 -43.47 7.52 -34.03
C ARG A 248 -42.22 6.93 -33.37
N ARG A 249 -41.86 7.43 -32.19
CA ARG A 249 -40.62 7.03 -31.51
C ARG A 249 -40.89 6.67 -30.07
N VAL A 250 -40.19 5.66 -29.61
CA VAL A 250 -40.15 5.31 -28.19
C VAL A 250 -38.84 5.76 -27.58
N TYR A 251 -38.93 6.51 -26.50
CA TYR A 251 -37.82 7.02 -25.69
C TYR A 251 -37.67 6.13 -24.47
N LEU A 252 -36.49 5.54 -24.31
CA LEU A 252 -36.12 4.76 -23.15
C LEU A 252 -35.15 5.56 -22.31
N VAL A 253 -35.46 5.77 -21.05
CA VAL A 253 -34.54 6.41 -20.08
C VAL A 253 -34.35 5.49 -18.91
N GLY A 254 -33.10 5.13 -18.61
CA GLY A 254 -32.74 4.30 -17.48
C GLY A 254 -31.92 5.08 -16.47
N ARG A 255 -32.12 4.78 -15.20
CA ARG A 255 -31.42 5.36 -14.06
C ARG A 255 -31.14 4.29 -13.01
N ALA A 256 -30.00 4.46 -12.26
CA ALA A 256 -29.68 3.64 -11.11
C ALA A 256 -28.99 4.50 -10.03
N ARG A 257 -29.29 4.24 -8.74
CA ARG A 257 -28.62 4.86 -7.59
C ARG A 257 -27.47 4.02 -7.04
N GLY A 258 -27.62 2.70 -7.08
CA GLY A 258 -26.64 1.75 -6.54
C GLY A 258 -25.44 1.52 -7.43
N ILE A 259 -24.42 0.86 -6.86
CA ILE A 259 -23.24 0.38 -7.59
C ILE A 259 -23.54 -1.02 -8.14
N GLY A 260 -23.10 -1.29 -9.37
CA GLY A 260 -23.13 -2.63 -9.95
C GLY A 260 -24.29 -2.90 -10.90
N PHE A 261 -25.15 -1.92 -11.20
CA PHE A 261 -26.19 -2.05 -12.21
C PHE A 261 -25.89 -1.15 -13.42
N PRO A 262 -25.25 -1.65 -14.47
CA PRO A 262 -24.82 -0.85 -15.62
C PRO A 262 -25.97 -0.56 -16.59
N VAL A 263 -26.76 0.48 -16.27
CA VAL A 263 -27.91 0.91 -17.10
C VAL A 263 -27.50 1.17 -18.55
N ASN A 264 -26.28 1.71 -18.77
CA ASN A 264 -25.78 1.99 -20.10
C ASN A 264 -25.67 0.73 -20.98
N LYS A 265 -25.27 -0.43 -20.43
CA LYS A 265 -25.19 -1.68 -21.20
C LYS A 265 -26.55 -2.15 -21.67
N ILE A 266 -27.57 -2.01 -20.83
CA ILE A 266 -28.97 -2.35 -21.19
C ILE A 266 -29.46 -1.41 -22.29
N VAL A 267 -29.27 -0.10 -22.07
CA VAL A 267 -29.77 0.92 -23.02
C VAL A 267 -28.99 0.89 -24.36
N GLN A 268 -27.74 0.46 -24.35
CA GLN A 268 -26.92 0.28 -25.56
C GLN A 268 -27.50 -0.77 -26.52
N VAL A 269 -28.17 -1.82 -26.02
CA VAL A 269 -28.86 -2.84 -26.87
C VAL A 269 -29.96 -2.22 -27.69
N PHE A 270 -30.52 -1.09 -27.23
CA PHE A 270 -31.55 -0.31 -27.94
C PHE A 270 -30.94 0.82 -28.79
N GLY A 271 -29.62 0.83 -29.00
CA GLY A 271 -28.93 1.87 -29.77
C GLY A 271 -28.75 3.19 -29.02
N GLY A 272 -28.88 3.15 -27.69
CA GLY A 272 -28.71 4.32 -26.82
C GLY A 272 -27.29 4.47 -26.24
N TRP A 273 -27.11 5.53 -25.48
CA TRP A 273 -25.85 5.93 -24.88
C TRP A 273 -26.05 6.50 -23.49
N GLY A 274 -24.99 6.54 -22.71
CA GLY A 274 -24.97 7.12 -21.37
C GLY A 274 -23.93 6.48 -20.47
N HIS A 275 -23.98 6.86 -19.20
CA HIS A 275 -23.13 6.34 -18.14
C HIS A 275 -23.77 5.16 -17.42
N GLU A 276 -23.03 4.44 -16.59
CA GLU A 276 -23.53 3.27 -15.84
C GLU A 276 -24.80 3.56 -15.04
N LYS A 277 -24.96 4.77 -14.51
CA LYS A 277 -26.10 5.18 -13.68
C LYS A 277 -27.18 5.95 -14.43
N ALA A 278 -26.94 6.37 -15.67
CA ALA A 278 -27.87 7.19 -16.43
C ALA A 278 -27.64 7.01 -17.93
N ALA A 279 -28.63 6.48 -18.63
CA ALA A 279 -28.55 6.27 -20.08
C ALA A 279 -29.91 6.44 -20.74
N SER A 280 -29.91 6.77 -22.03
CA SER A 280 -31.15 6.91 -22.83
C SER A 280 -31.00 6.38 -24.25
N ALA A 281 -32.11 5.93 -24.83
CA ALA A 281 -32.18 5.51 -26.21
C ALA A 281 -33.43 6.09 -26.89
N VAL A 282 -33.37 6.21 -28.23
CA VAL A 282 -34.49 6.61 -29.08
C VAL A 282 -34.71 5.53 -30.11
N ILE A 283 -35.84 4.83 -30.01
CA ILE A 283 -36.20 3.68 -30.82
C ILE A 283 -37.25 4.11 -31.85
N LYS A 284 -36.99 3.91 -33.12
CA LYS A 284 -37.92 4.27 -34.22
C LYS A 284 -38.88 3.12 -34.48
N ASP A 285 -40.10 3.47 -34.85
CA ASP A 285 -41.15 2.55 -35.31
C ASP A 285 -41.37 1.32 -34.39
N ALA A 286 -41.24 1.54 -33.07
CA ALA A 286 -41.44 0.54 -32.04
C ALA A 286 -42.73 0.84 -31.25
N ASP A 287 -43.21 -0.20 -30.60
CA ASP A 287 -44.36 -0.13 -29.68
C ASP A 287 -43.85 -0.31 -28.22
N ILE A 288 -44.59 0.31 -27.26
CA ILE A 288 -44.20 0.29 -25.82
C ILE A 288 -44.08 -1.14 -25.31
N SER A 289 -45.02 -2.01 -25.62
CA SER A 289 -45.07 -3.38 -25.07
C SER A 289 -43.86 -4.20 -25.53
N SER A 290 -43.45 -4.05 -26.80
CA SER A 290 -42.26 -4.73 -27.34
C SER A 290 -40.97 -4.25 -26.72
N VAL A 291 -40.88 -2.93 -26.47
CA VAL A 291 -39.70 -2.35 -25.80
C VAL A 291 -39.61 -2.79 -24.35
N ILE A 292 -40.71 -2.82 -23.60
CA ILE A 292 -40.75 -3.30 -22.22
C ILE A 292 -40.40 -4.80 -22.15
N SER A 293 -40.93 -5.64 -23.04
CA SER A 293 -40.61 -7.05 -23.05
C SER A 293 -39.11 -7.30 -23.27
N ARG A 294 -38.52 -6.62 -24.26
CA ARG A 294 -37.09 -6.71 -24.53
C ARG A 294 -36.27 -6.11 -23.42
N LEU A 295 -36.73 -5.02 -22.79
CA LEU A 295 -36.06 -4.41 -21.63
C LEU A 295 -35.98 -5.42 -20.48
N LYS A 296 -37.04 -6.12 -20.15
CA LYS A 296 -37.06 -7.15 -19.10
C LYS A 296 -36.07 -8.29 -19.41
N GLU A 297 -35.96 -8.73 -20.65
CA GLU A 297 -34.99 -9.75 -21.05
C GLU A 297 -33.52 -9.26 -20.86
N GLU A 298 -33.24 -8.00 -21.23
CA GLU A 298 -31.89 -7.44 -21.10
C GLU A 298 -31.55 -7.15 -19.65
N ILE A 299 -32.49 -6.73 -18.80
CA ILE A 299 -32.33 -6.61 -17.36
C ILE A 299 -31.93 -7.97 -16.79
N LEU A 300 -32.63 -9.04 -17.12
CA LEU A 300 -32.36 -10.39 -16.61
C LEU A 300 -30.95 -10.91 -16.98
N LYS A 301 -30.43 -10.55 -18.15
CA LYS A 301 -29.09 -10.89 -18.59
C LYS A 301 -27.98 -10.07 -17.89
N THR A 302 -28.34 -8.88 -17.46
CA THR A 302 -27.38 -7.89 -16.93
C THR A 302 -27.30 -7.90 -15.41
N VAL A 303 -28.36 -8.33 -14.74
CA VAL A 303 -28.44 -8.40 -13.27
C VAL A 303 -27.33 -9.29 -12.72
N GLN A 304 -26.45 -8.70 -11.96
CA GLN A 304 -25.52 -9.46 -11.12
C GLN A 304 -26.25 -9.92 -9.88
N LYS A 305 -26.05 -11.18 -9.46
CA LYS A 305 -26.65 -11.69 -8.23
C LYS A 305 -26.28 -10.78 -7.05
N PRO A 306 -27.24 -10.43 -6.17
CA PRO A 306 -26.95 -9.61 -5.01
C PRO A 306 -25.89 -10.27 -4.14
N HIS A 307 -25.03 -9.48 -3.54
CA HIS A 307 -24.05 -9.98 -2.59
C HIS A 307 -24.76 -10.56 -1.37
N LEU A 308 -24.55 -11.85 -1.15
CA LEU A 308 -25.07 -12.55 0.01
C LEU A 308 -24.09 -12.44 1.18
N VAL A 309 -24.59 -12.68 2.39
CA VAL A 309 -23.76 -12.68 3.61
C VAL A 309 -22.52 -13.58 3.48
N LYS A 310 -22.68 -14.77 2.85
CA LYS A 310 -21.55 -15.70 2.59
C LYS A 310 -20.43 -15.11 1.74
N ASP A 311 -20.74 -14.12 0.90
CA ASP A 311 -19.76 -13.47 0.01
C ASP A 311 -18.94 -12.40 0.74
N ILE A 312 -19.47 -11.84 1.84
CA ILE A 312 -18.90 -10.72 2.57
C ILE A 312 -18.44 -11.06 4.00
N MET A 313 -18.90 -12.18 4.59
CA MET A 313 -18.56 -12.58 5.94
C MET A 313 -17.07 -12.92 6.08
N SER A 314 -16.53 -12.66 7.25
CA SER A 314 -15.18 -13.08 7.64
C SER A 314 -15.20 -14.48 8.24
N PHE A 315 -14.26 -15.36 7.82
CA PHE A 315 -14.04 -16.71 8.33
C PHE A 315 -12.54 -17.07 8.23
N PRO A 316 -12.02 -18.02 9.05
CA PRO A 316 -12.66 -18.63 10.21
C PRO A 316 -12.86 -17.61 11.34
N VAL A 317 -13.91 -17.79 12.14
CA VAL A 317 -14.26 -16.89 13.23
C VAL A 317 -13.45 -17.24 14.48
N LYS A 318 -12.82 -16.25 15.09
CA LYS A 318 -12.19 -16.43 16.42
C LYS A 318 -13.29 -16.44 17.49
N THR A 319 -13.28 -17.45 18.34
CA THR A 319 -14.31 -17.70 19.36
C THR A 319 -13.68 -17.96 20.71
N VAL A 320 -14.47 -17.88 21.77
CA VAL A 320 -14.05 -18.20 23.14
C VAL A 320 -15.03 -19.17 23.79
N LEU A 321 -14.59 -19.88 24.82
CA LEU A 321 -15.45 -20.76 25.62
C LEU A 321 -16.14 -19.97 26.75
N PRO A 322 -17.30 -20.43 27.26
CA PRO A 322 -17.98 -19.76 28.36
C PRO A 322 -17.13 -19.61 29.64
N GLY A 323 -16.18 -20.53 29.85
CA GLY A 323 -15.25 -20.51 30.97
C GLY A 323 -14.01 -19.65 30.83
N THR A 324 -13.72 -19.16 29.59
CA THR A 324 -12.59 -18.26 29.34
C THR A 324 -12.67 -17.01 30.19
N THR A 325 -11.58 -16.60 30.83
CA THR A 325 -11.57 -15.42 31.70
C THR A 325 -11.62 -14.11 30.93
N MET A 326 -12.13 -13.05 31.53
CA MET A 326 -12.20 -11.71 30.92
C MET A 326 -10.81 -11.17 30.57
N GLY A 327 -9.79 -11.55 31.35
CA GLY A 327 -8.39 -11.20 31.06
C GLY A 327 -7.87 -11.85 29.77
N GLU A 328 -8.12 -13.13 29.58
CA GLU A 328 -7.77 -13.86 28.35
C GLU A 328 -8.52 -13.30 27.13
N VAL A 329 -9.82 -13.02 27.28
CA VAL A 329 -10.62 -12.39 26.20
C VAL A 329 -10.07 -11.01 25.85
N ASN A 330 -9.67 -10.22 26.84
CA ASN A 330 -9.04 -8.91 26.59
C ASN A 330 -7.75 -9.05 25.78
N GLN A 331 -6.90 -10.03 26.11
CA GLN A 331 -5.69 -10.30 25.33
C GLN A 331 -6.03 -10.70 23.89
N LEU A 332 -7.01 -11.58 23.68
CA LEU A 332 -7.45 -11.97 22.34
C LEU A 332 -8.01 -10.78 21.52
N LEU A 333 -8.84 -9.93 22.14
CA LEU A 333 -9.39 -8.74 21.49
C LEU A 333 -8.29 -7.74 21.11
N LEU A 334 -7.28 -7.57 21.97
CA LEU A 334 -6.12 -6.71 21.70
C LEU A 334 -5.23 -7.30 20.60
N LYS A 335 -4.92 -8.58 20.70
CA LYS A 335 -4.07 -9.30 19.73
C LYS A 335 -4.62 -9.23 18.32
N TYR A 336 -5.89 -9.53 18.14
CA TYR A 336 -6.53 -9.59 16.82
C TYR A 336 -7.19 -8.27 16.37
N GLY A 337 -7.20 -7.24 17.21
CA GLY A 337 -7.87 -5.97 16.92
C GLY A 337 -9.39 -6.09 16.83
N HIS A 338 -9.97 -7.16 17.42
CA HIS A 338 -11.40 -7.38 17.37
C HIS A 338 -12.13 -6.53 18.43
N THR A 339 -13.39 -6.19 18.14
CA THR A 339 -14.25 -5.43 19.06
C THR A 339 -15.32 -6.31 19.72
N GLY A 340 -15.24 -7.64 19.52
CA GLY A 340 -16.06 -8.65 20.17
C GLY A 340 -15.82 -10.04 19.59
N LEU A 341 -16.18 -11.06 20.35
CA LEU A 341 -15.98 -12.48 19.99
C LEU A 341 -17.26 -13.28 20.29
N PRO A 342 -17.69 -14.19 19.39
CA PRO A 342 -18.71 -15.18 19.70
C PRO A 342 -18.22 -16.17 20.76
N VAL A 343 -19.14 -16.59 21.63
CA VAL A 343 -18.90 -17.58 22.68
C VAL A 343 -19.55 -18.89 22.26
N LEU A 344 -18.75 -19.95 22.15
CA LEU A 344 -19.19 -21.27 21.74
C LEU A 344 -19.13 -22.26 22.90
N GLU A 345 -20.15 -23.11 23.03
CA GLU A 345 -20.13 -24.27 23.89
C GLU A 345 -20.45 -25.52 23.04
N LYS A 346 -19.57 -26.49 23.02
CA LYS A 346 -19.72 -27.71 22.19
C LYS A 346 -20.08 -27.41 20.72
N ASN A 347 -19.42 -26.43 20.11
CA ASN A 347 -19.67 -25.93 18.75
C ASN A 347 -21.03 -25.20 18.51
N THR A 348 -21.78 -24.92 19.59
CA THR A 348 -23.02 -24.15 19.49
C THR A 348 -22.79 -22.75 20.00
N LEU A 349 -23.33 -21.75 19.29
CA LEU A 349 -23.28 -20.35 19.71
C LEU A 349 -24.16 -20.12 20.92
N VAL A 350 -23.56 -19.75 22.07
CA VAL A 350 -24.27 -19.54 23.35
C VAL A 350 -24.21 -18.07 23.80
N GLY A 351 -23.45 -17.24 23.13
CA GLY A 351 -23.35 -15.82 23.46
C GLY A 351 -22.40 -15.06 22.56
N ILE A 352 -22.33 -13.77 22.79
CA ILE A 352 -21.33 -12.87 22.21
C ILE A 352 -20.80 -11.95 23.31
N ILE A 353 -19.48 -11.69 23.31
CA ILE A 353 -18.84 -10.77 24.25
C ILE A 353 -18.26 -9.58 23.50
N SER A 354 -18.60 -8.37 23.91
CA SER A 354 -18.11 -7.15 23.28
C SER A 354 -16.87 -6.59 23.99
N ARG A 355 -16.07 -5.80 23.27
CA ARG A 355 -14.93 -5.06 23.84
C ARG A 355 -15.34 -4.19 25.03
N ARG A 356 -16.51 -3.51 24.92
CA ARG A 356 -17.05 -2.65 25.96
C ARG A 356 -17.28 -3.41 27.27
N ASP A 357 -17.80 -4.63 27.19
CA ASP A 357 -18.07 -5.45 28.37
C ASP A 357 -16.78 -5.95 29.02
N VAL A 358 -15.80 -6.33 28.18
CA VAL A 358 -14.48 -6.73 28.66
C VAL A 358 -13.76 -5.55 29.34
N ASP A 359 -13.73 -4.38 28.72
CA ASP A 359 -13.09 -3.19 29.29
C ASP A 359 -13.74 -2.77 30.62
N LYS A 360 -15.08 -2.88 30.74
CA LYS A 360 -15.78 -2.66 32.00
C LYS A 360 -15.37 -3.66 33.09
N ALA A 361 -15.33 -4.95 32.75
CA ALA A 361 -14.95 -5.99 33.71
C ALA A 361 -13.51 -5.81 34.21
N ILE A 362 -12.57 -5.53 33.29
CA ILE A 362 -11.16 -5.25 33.63
C ILE A 362 -11.04 -4.02 34.56
N LYS A 363 -11.76 -2.92 34.23
CA LYS A 363 -11.77 -1.71 35.07
C LYS A 363 -12.27 -1.97 36.51
N HIS A 364 -13.16 -2.93 36.69
CA HIS A 364 -13.66 -3.33 37.99
C HIS A 364 -12.86 -4.47 38.67
N GLY A 365 -11.68 -4.81 38.16
CA GLY A 365 -10.81 -5.84 38.73
C GLY A 365 -11.30 -7.29 38.52
N LEU A 366 -12.24 -7.51 37.59
CA LEU A 366 -12.86 -8.80 37.30
C LEU A 366 -12.17 -9.59 36.18
N GLN A 367 -10.86 -9.41 36.01
CA GLN A 367 -10.09 -10.10 34.98
C GLN A 367 -10.12 -11.63 35.06
N HIS A 368 -10.33 -12.17 36.28
CA HIS A 368 -10.42 -13.62 36.53
C HIS A 368 -11.82 -14.20 36.34
N ALA A 369 -12.83 -13.34 36.15
CA ALA A 369 -14.21 -13.80 36.01
C ALA A 369 -14.45 -14.43 34.63
N PRO A 370 -15.25 -15.52 34.55
CA PRO A 370 -15.54 -16.19 33.28
C PRO A 370 -16.52 -15.39 32.41
N VAL A 371 -16.33 -15.47 31.10
CA VAL A 371 -17.12 -14.76 30.08
C VAL A 371 -18.63 -15.00 30.20
N LYS A 372 -19.06 -16.20 30.61
CA LYS A 372 -20.48 -16.56 30.75
C LYS A 372 -21.29 -15.61 31.64
N GLY A 373 -20.61 -14.90 32.55
CA GLY A 373 -21.24 -13.91 33.45
C GLY A 373 -21.48 -12.56 32.82
N PHE A 374 -20.86 -12.26 31.68
CA PHE A 374 -20.82 -10.93 31.03
C PHE A 374 -21.26 -10.93 29.56
N MET A 375 -21.31 -12.11 28.90
CA MET A 375 -21.73 -12.23 27.54
C MET A 375 -23.22 -11.93 27.34
N THR A 376 -23.58 -11.38 26.21
CA THR A 376 -24.95 -11.30 25.74
C THR A 376 -25.39 -12.69 25.28
N LYS A 377 -26.46 -13.23 25.89
CA LYS A 377 -26.95 -14.61 25.63
C LYS A 377 -27.91 -14.68 24.45
N GLU A 378 -28.75 -13.66 24.28
CA GLU A 378 -29.66 -13.54 23.13
C GLU A 378 -28.90 -12.93 21.96
N VAL A 379 -28.30 -13.78 21.14
CA VAL A 379 -27.46 -13.36 20.02
C VAL A 379 -28.31 -13.27 18.76
N ILE A 380 -28.38 -12.09 18.18
CA ILE A 380 -28.95 -11.91 16.86
C ILE A 380 -27.94 -12.44 15.85
N THR A 381 -28.36 -13.33 14.97
CA THR A 381 -27.53 -14.02 14.00
C THR A 381 -27.98 -13.73 12.57
N ALA A 382 -27.10 -13.92 11.63
CA ALA A 382 -27.37 -13.88 10.19
C ALA A 382 -27.31 -15.29 9.59
N HIS A 383 -27.98 -15.48 8.46
CA HIS A 383 -27.88 -16.69 7.63
C HIS A 383 -26.98 -16.41 6.41
N PRO A 384 -26.17 -17.39 5.92
CA PRO A 384 -25.31 -17.19 4.75
C PRO A 384 -26.00 -16.68 3.48
N ASP A 385 -27.28 -17.06 3.27
CA ASP A 385 -28.05 -16.70 2.09
C ASP A 385 -28.90 -15.44 2.25
N GLN A 386 -28.78 -14.71 3.37
CA GLN A 386 -29.40 -13.39 3.51
C GLN A 386 -28.66 -12.36 2.66
N SER A 387 -29.39 -11.30 2.25
CA SER A 387 -28.79 -10.17 1.54
C SER A 387 -28.04 -9.24 2.52
N TRP A 388 -27.14 -8.45 1.99
CA TRP A 388 -26.42 -7.48 2.82
C TRP A 388 -27.33 -6.35 3.33
N GLU A 389 -28.39 -6.01 2.59
CA GLU A 389 -29.42 -5.04 2.97
C GLU A 389 -30.17 -5.48 4.22
N GLU A 390 -30.62 -6.75 4.26
CA GLU A 390 -31.24 -7.34 5.46
C GLU A 390 -30.32 -7.27 6.67
N ILE A 391 -29.01 -7.48 6.47
CA ILE A 391 -28.02 -7.37 7.54
C ILE A 391 -27.84 -5.93 8.01
N GLN A 392 -27.87 -4.97 7.08
CA GLN A 392 -27.83 -3.56 7.42
C GLN A 392 -29.02 -3.16 8.27
N GLU A 393 -30.23 -3.59 7.89
CA GLU A 393 -31.45 -3.33 8.67
C GLU A 393 -31.37 -3.92 10.07
N LEU A 394 -30.93 -5.18 10.21
CA LEU A 394 -30.74 -5.82 11.53
C LEU A 394 -29.73 -5.05 12.38
N MET A 395 -28.62 -4.59 11.79
CA MET A 395 -27.60 -3.82 12.50
C MET A 395 -28.12 -2.47 12.99
N VAL A 396 -28.95 -1.80 12.18
CA VAL A 396 -29.56 -0.50 12.52
C VAL A 396 -30.66 -0.69 13.56
N LEU A 397 -31.59 -1.63 13.35
CA LEU A 397 -32.73 -1.88 14.22
C LEU A 397 -32.30 -2.24 15.66
N HIS A 398 -31.24 -3.02 15.80
CA HIS A 398 -30.77 -3.53 17.08
C HIS A 398 -29.52 -2.80 17.63
N ASP A 399 -29.04 -1.76 16.95
CA ASP A 399 -27.78 -1.03 17.26
C ASP A 399 -26.58 -1.96 17.50
N ILE A 400 -26.43 -3.00 16.66
CA ILE A 400 -25.35 -3.97 16.79
C ILE A 400 -24.31 -3.78 15.69
N GLY A 401 -23.04 -3.93 16.06
CA GLY A 401 -21.92 -3.70 15.15
C GLY A 401 -21.42 -4.95 14.43
N ARG A 402 -21.98 -6.13 14.74
CA ARG A 402 -21.60 -7.41 14.16
C ARG A 402 -22.63 -8.48 14.42
N LEU A 403 -22.76 -9.40 13.47
CA LEU A 403 -23.65 -10.53 13.51
C LEU A 403 -22.86 -11.82 13.27
N PRO A 404 -22.88 -12.79 14.18
CA PRO A 404 -22.44 -14.14 13.86
C PRO A 404 -23.33 -14.74 12.76
N VAL A 405 -22.69 -15.38 11.78
CA VAL A 405 -23.37 -16.06 10.68
C VAL A 405 -23.48 -17.53 11.02
N VAL A 406 -24.72 -18.02 11.08
CA VAL A 406 -25.05 -19.39 11.51
C VAL A 406 -25.74 -20.12 10.38
N ASP A 407 -25.24 -21.31 10.05
CA ASP A 407 -25.84 -22.24 9.12
C ASP A 407 -26.09 -23.58 9.81
N ASN A 408 -27.33 -24.08 9.76
CA ASN A 408 -27.73 -25.32 10.41
C ASN A 408 -27.27 -25.45 11.88
N GLY A 409 -27.36 -24.34 12.64
CA GLY A 409 -26.96 -24.26 14.04
C GLY A 409 -25.45 -24.17 14.29
N ARG A 410 -24.62 -24.12 13.23
CA ARG A 410 -23.16 -23.97 13.33
C ARG A 410 -22.72 -22.57 12.95
N LEU A 411 -21.76 -22.03 13.69
CA LEU A 411 -21.14 -20.76 13.37
C LEU A 411 -20.22 -20.95 12.14
N VAL A 412 -20.56 -20.30 11.02
CA VAL A 412 -19.82 -20.38 9.76
C VAL A 412 -19.07 -19.11 9.41
N GLY A 413 -19.44 -17.97 10.00
CA GLY A 413 -18.83 -16.68 9.71
C GLY A 413 -19.23 -15.60 10.71
N ILE A 414 -18.73 -14.41 10.50
CA ILE A 414 -19.13 -13.19 11.20
C ILE A 414 -19.14 -12.02 10.20
N VAL A 415 -20.20 -11.20 10.26
CA VAL A 415 -20.29 -9.98 9.43
C VAL A 415 -20.33 -8.75 10.34
N SER A 416 -19.61 -7.70 9.98
CA SER A 416 -19.51 -6.46 10.73
C SER A 416 -20.03 -5.25 9.97
N ARG A 417 -20.31 -4.12 10.68
CA ARG A 417 -20.63 -2.83 10.04
C ARG A 417 -19.61 -2.43 8.97
N SER A 418 -18.34 -2.72 9.20
CA SER A 418 -17.27 -2.40 8.23
C SER A 418 -17.42 -3.19 6.94
N ASP A 419 -17.91 -4.43 7.00
CA ASP A 419 -18.12 -5.26 5.83
C ASP A 419 -19.31 -4.74 5.00
N VAL A 420 -20.40 -4.33 5.67
CA VAL A 420 -21.56 -3.68 5.04
C VAL A 420 -21.20 -2.31 4.45
N LEU A 421 -20.50 -1.46 5.19
CA LEU A 421 -20.09 -0.14 4.70
C LEU A 421 -19.21 -0.23 3.45
N ARG A 422 -18.39 -1.27 3.33
CA ARG A 422 -17.57 -1.50 2.13
C ARG A 422 -18.41 -1.76 0.89
N LEU A 423 -19.55 -2.43 1.02
CA LEU A 423 -20.48 -2.64 -0.10
C LEU A 423 -21.20 -1.34 -0.49
N VAL A 424 -21.65 -0.56 0.51
CA VAL A 424 -22.40 0.68 0.28
C VAL A 424 -21.53 1.77 -0.36
N TYR A 425 -20.30 1.92 0.10
CA TYR A 425 -19.39 2.97 -0.38
C TYR A 425 -18.44 2.51 -1.49
N GLY A 426 -18.58 1.27 -1.97
CA GLY A 426 -17.86 0.72 -3.12
C GLY A 426 -16.35 0.74 -2.98
N SER A 427 -15.66 0.95 -4.10
CA SER A 427 -14.19 0.95 -4.19
C SER A 427 -13.47 1.99 -3.31
N ALA A 428 -14.20 2.92 -2.70
CA ALA A 428 -13.62 3.87 -1.73
C ALA A 428 -13.16 3.17 -0.44
N ILE A 429 -13.78 2.01 -0.08
CA ILE A 429 -13.35 1.17 1.06
C ILE A 429 -13.30 -0.30 0.58
N PRO A 430 -12.29 -0.70 -0.19
CA PRO A 430 -12.21 -2.05 -0.74
C PRO A 430 -12.12 -3.12 0.36
N THR A 431 -12.75 -4.29 0.15
CA THR A 431 -12.59 -5.45 1.04
C THR A 431 -11.15 -5.90 1.06
N THR A 432 -10.69 -6.48 2.17
CA THR A 432 -9.35 -7.07 2.24
C THR A 432 -9.16 -8.10 1.13
N SER A 433 -10.20 -8.86 0.78
CA SER A 433 -10.18 -9.84 -0.31
C SER A 433 -10.20 -9.22 -1.71
N GLU A 434 -10.94 -8.11 -1.93
CA GLU A 434 -10.93 -7.39 -3.21
C GLU A 434 -9.65 -6.56 -3.40
N LEU A 435 -9.13 -5.96 -2.35
CA LEU A 435 -7.81 -5.33 -2.37
C LEU A 435 -6.72 -6.34 -2.74
N VAL A 436 -6.79 -7.54 -2.17
CA VAL A 436 -5.88 -8.65 -2.50
C VAL A 436 -6.09 -9.09 -3.94
N ARG A 437 -7.33 -9.27 -4.40
CA ARG A 437 -7.66 -9.78 -5.74
C ARG A 437 -7.33 -8.76 -6.84
N ASN A 438 -7.72 -7.50 -6.69
CA ASN A 438 -7.45 -6.46 -7.68
C ASN A 438 -5.97 -6.09 -7.74
N ARG A 439 -5.26 -6.09 -6.60
CA ARG A 439 -3.82 -5.89 -6.57
C ARG A 439 -3.04 -7.09 -7.09
N SER A 440 -3.45 -8.31 -6.77
CA SER A 440 -2.80 -9.51 -7.30
C SER A 440 -2.88 -9.60 -8.82
N ILE A 441 -3.99 -9.16 -9.43
CA ILE A 441 -4.13 -9.10 -10.89
C ILE A 441 -3.22 -8.02 -11.50
N ALA A 442 -3.17 -6.83 -10.92
CA ALA A 442 -2.33 -5.73 -11.41
C ALA A 442 -0.82 -5.99 -11.28
N ILE A 443 -0.41 -6.79 -10.29
CA ILE A 443 0.99 -7.11 -10.00
C ILE A 443 1.41 -8.45 -10.65
N LYS A 444 0.45 -9.28 -11.06
CA LYS A 444 0.72 -10.64 -11.54
C LYS A 444 1.65 -10.66 -12.76
N GLU A 445 1.43 -9.80 -13.74
CA GLU A 445 2.28 -9.71 -14.93
C GLU A 445 3.69 -9.28 -14.58
N ASP A 446 3.83 -8.22 -13.76
CA ASP A 446 5.12 -7.76 -13.26
C ASP A 446 5.84 -8.85 -12.45
N MET A 447 5.09 -9.59 -11.62
CA MET A 447 5.64 -10.68 -10.81
C MET A 447 6.10 -11.85 -11.67
N LEU A 448 5.36 -12.21 -12.70
CA LEU A 448 5.77 -13.26 -13.65
C LEU A 448 7.05 -12.87 -14.39
N ASP A 449 7.20 -11.61 -14.76
CA ASP A 449 8.42 -11.11 -15.39
C ASP A 449 9.61 -11.12 -14.42
N LEU A 450 9.39 -10.76 -13.15
CA LEU A 450 10.43 -10.88 -12.12
C LEU A 450 10.85 -12.33 -11.88
N LEU A 451 9.89 -13.25 -11.85
CA LEU A 451 10.17 -14.69 -11.72
C LEU A 451 10.98 -15.24 -12.91
N ARG A 452 10.71 -14.77 -14.13
CA ARG A 452 11.49 -15.11 -15.34
C ARG A 452 12.93 -14.60 -15.32
N GLN A 453 13.18 -13.51 -14.57
CA GLN A 453 14.53 -12.94 -14.40
C GLN A 453 15.37 -13.67 -13.34
N LEU A 454 14.77 -14.54 -12.53
CA LEU A 454 15.50 -15.33 -11.56
C LEU A 454 16.50 -16.29 -12.25
N PRO A 455 17.58 -16.70 -11.57
CA PRO A 455 18.50 -17.70 -12.09
C PRO A 455 17.77 -18.98 -12.53
N ALA A 456 18.18 -19.58 -13.63
CA ALA A 456 17.55 -20.77 -14.21
C ALA A 456 17.38 -21.90 -13.18
N LYS A 457 18.36 -22.08 -12.27
CA LYS A 457 18.30 -23.04 -11.17
C LYS A 457 17.11 -22.75 -10.23
N THR A 458 16.89 -21.49 -9.86
CA THR A 458 15.77 -21.08 -9.01
C THR A 458 14.44 -21.31 -9.72
N GLN A 459 14.35 -20.96 -11.01
CA GLN A 459 13.14 -21.21 -11.80
C GLN A 459 12.79 -22.70 -11.86
N ALA A 460 13.77 -23.55 -12.13
CA ALA A 460 13.58 -25.01 -12.16
C ALA A 460 13.11 -25.55 -10.78
N LEU A 461 13.66 -24.98 -9.71
CA LEU A 461 13.26 -25.35 -8.35
C LEU A 461 11.81 -24.95 -8.05
N LEU A 462 11.34 -23.76 -8.50
CA LEU A 462 9.95 -23.34 -8.33
C LEU A 462 8.97 -24.24 -9.10
N VAL A 463 9.35 -24.71 -10.28
CA VAL A 463 8.57 -25.67 -11.05
C VAL A 463 8.44 -26.99 -10.28
N LEU A 464 9.54 -27.51 -9.75
CA LEU A 464 9.54 -28.75 -8.98
C LEU A 464 8.73 -28.66 -7.69
N ILE A 465 8.83 -27.54 -6.96
CA ILE A 465 8.02 -27.28 -5.76
C ILE A 465 6.53 -27.37 -6.10
N ARG A 466 6.11 -26.74 -7.21
CA ARG A 466 4.73 -26.78 -7.70
C ARG A 466 4.28 -28.21 -8.04
N GLU A 467 5.12 -28.97 -8.74
CA GLU A 467 4.82 -30.35 -9.14
C GLU A 467 4.67 -31.26 -7.92
N VAL A 468 5.57 -31.15 -6.95
CA VAL A 468 5.50 -31.92 -5.70
C VAL A 468 4.25 -31.51 -4.87
N ALA A 469 3.90 -30.23 -4.83
CA ALA A 469 2.68 -29.77 -4.17
C ALA A 469 1.43 -30.36 -4.82
N ALA A 470 1.34 -30.29 -6.14
CA ALA A 470 0.22 -30.85 -6.90
C ALA A 470 0.10 -32.37 -6.71
N ALA A 471 1.22 -33.11 -6.73
CA ALA A 471 1.24 -34.55 -6.53
C ALA A 471 0.83 -35.00 -5.11
N LEU A 472 0.93 -34.11 -4.11
CA LEU A 472 0.49 -34.35 -2.74
C LEU A 472 -0.91 -33.77 -2.45
N ASN A 473 -1.51 -33.06 -3.42
CA ASN A 473 -2.74 -32.28 -3.24
C ASN A 473 -2.60 -31.22 -2.13
N TYR A 474 -1.42 -30.62 -2.02
CA TYR A 474 -1.12 -29.52 -1.10
C TYR A 474 -1.05 -28.21 -1.87
N LYS A 475 -1.23 -27.09 -1.15
CA LYS A 475 -0.93 -25.77 -1.68
C LYS A 475 0.42 -25.29 -1.17
N ALA A 476 1.24 -24.76 -2.05
CA ALA A 476 2.56 -24.23 -1.73
C ALA A 476 2.68 -22.75 -2.07
N TYR A 477 3.35 -22.02 -1.20
CA TYR A 477 3.54 -20.56 -1.31
C TYR A 477 4.99 -20.21 -0.98
N LEU A 478 5.56 -19.23 -1.69
CA LEU A 478 6.74 -18.53 -1.22
C LEU A 478 6.31 -17.38 -0.32
N VAL A 479 7.03 -17.13 0.76
CA VAL A 479 6.59 -16.16 1.78
C VAL A 479 7.74 -15.30 2.30
N GLY A 480 7.39 -14.24 3.00
CA GLY A 480 8.34 -13.47 3.79
C GLY A 480 9.35 -12.66 2.99
N GLY A 481 10.62 -12.83 3.36
CA GLY A 481 11.74 -12.07 2.80
C GLY A 481 11.87 -12.19 1.28
N PHE A 482 11.66 -13.38 0.75
CA PHE A 482 11.76 -13.61 -0.69
C PHE A 482 10.79 -12.77 -1.51
N VAL A 483 9.51 -12.73 -1.11
CA VAL A 483 8.48 -11.96 -1.84
C VAL A 483 8.76 -10.46 -1.76
N ARG A 484 9.14 -9.97 -0.58
CA ARG A 484 9.53 -8.57 -0.37
C ARG A 484 10.74 -8.20 -1.23
N ASP A 485 11.81 -8.99 -1.18
CA ASP A 485 13.06 -8.67 -1.86
C ASP A 485 12.89 -8.78 -3.38
N LEU A 486 12.09 -9.73 -3.87
CA LEU A 486 11.72 -9.83 -5.28
C LEU A 486 10.98 -8.56 -5.77
N LEU A 487 10.00 -8.09 -5.01
CA LEU A 487 9.26 -6.86 -5.32
C LEU A 487 10.14 -5.61 -5.28
N LEU A 488 11.13 -5.56 -4.39
CA LEU A 488 12.13 -4.49 -4.32
C LEU A 488 13.27 -4.63 -5.35
N ARG A 489 13.29 -5.72 -6.13
CA ARG A 489 14.37 -6.07 -7.06
C ARG A 489 15.74 -6.20 -6.38
N PHE A 490 15.75 -6.62 -5.11
CA PHE A 490 16.96 -6.98 -4.41
C PHE A 490 17.35 -8.44 -4.72
N PRO A 491 18.65 -8.76 -4.78
CA PRO A 491 19.10 -10.13 -4.89
C PRO A 491 18.56 -10.97 -3.71
N THR A 492 17.87 -12.05 -4.01
CA THR A 492 17.34 -12.96 -2.99
C THR A 492 17.69 -14.40 -3.33
N THR A 493 18.17 -15.13 -2.32
CA THR A 493 18.56 -16.54 -2.44
C THR A 493 17.84 -17.43 -1.43
N ASP A 494 17.26 -16.83 -0.37
CA ASP A 494 16.59 -17.57 0.69
C ASP A 494 15.14 -17.85 0.30
N LEU A 495 14.84 -19.14 0.10
CA LEU A 495 13.52 -19.60 -0.28
C LEU A 495 12.79 -20.16 0.96
N ASP A 496 11.87 -19.35 1.50
CA ASP A 496 10.94 -19.74 2.54
C ASP A 496 9.65 -20.26 1.91
N ILE A 497 9.38 -21.56 2.08
CA ILE A 497 8.20 -22.23 1.52
C ILE A 497 7.21 -22.54 2.64
N VAL A 498 5.96 -22.08 2.47
CA VAL A 498 4.86 -22.50 3.34
C VAL A 498 3.94 -23.43 2.56
N VAL A 499 3.54 -24.54 3.18
CA VAL A 499 2.59 -25.48 2.61
C VAL A 499 1.34 -25.60 3.47
N GLU A 500 0.18 -25.56 2.86
CA GLU A 500 -1.07 -25.99 3.49
C GLU A 500 -1.14 -27.51 3.40
N GLY A 501 -0.56 -28.19 4.40
CA GLY A 501 -0.38 -29.61 4.49
C GLY A 501 0.82 -29.99 5.36
N ASN A 502 1.16 -31.28 5.41
CA ASN A 502 2.27 -31.76 6.24
C ASN A 502 3.64 -31.41 5.64
N SER A 503 4.33 -30.44 6.27
CA SER A 503 5.65 -29.96 5.84
C SER A 503 6.72 -31.05 5.79
N PHE A 504 6.65 -32.04 6.67
CA PHE A 504 7.65 -33.16 6.72
C PHE A 504 7.48 -34.11 5.55
N VAL A 505 6.23 -34.43 5.17
CA VAL A 505 5.92 -35.25 4.00
C VAL A 505 6.37 -34.50 2.73
N PHE A 506 6.04 -33.23 2.64
CA PHE A 506 6.43 -32.37 1.51
C PHE A 506 7.96 -32.28 1.37
N ALA A 507 8.68 -31.97 2.46
CA ALA A 507 10.13 -31.82 2.46
C ALA A 507 10.84 -33.13 2.09
N ARG A 508 10.32 -34.27 2.54
CA ARG A 508 10.88 -35.59 2.22
C ARG A 508 10.73 -35.90 0.72
N LYS A 509 9.53 -35.65 0.16
CA LYS A 509 9.28 -35.88 -1.26
C LYS A 509 10.11 -34.96 -2.14
N LEU A 510 10.11 -33.65 -1.83
CA LEU A 510 10.91 -32.65 -2.54
C LEU A 510 12.43 -32.98 -2.45
N GLY A 511 12.91 -33.41 -1.28
CA GLY A 511 14.30 -33.77 -1.08
C GLY A 511 14.73 -35.00 -1.91
N LEU A 512 13.84 -35.98 -2.12
CA LEU A 512 14.09 -37.11 -3.00
C LEU A 512 14.23 -36.68 -4.46
N GLU A 513 13.33 -35.83 -4.95
CA GLU A 513 13.36 -35.30 -6.33
C GLU A 513 14.59 -34.43 -6.58
N LEU A 514 15.09 -33.74 -5.56
CA LEU A 514 16.27 -32.87 -5.63
C LEU A 514 17.59 -33.62 -5.40
N ASN A 515 17.56 -34.90 -5.10
CA ASN A 515 18.75 -35.66 -4.68
C ASN A 515 19.55 -34.92 -3.59
N CYS A 516 18.86 -34.44 -2.57
CA CYS A 516 19.43 -33.58 -1.54
C CYS A 516 20.43 -34.31 -0.65
N THR A 517 21.37 -33.58 -0.03
CA THR A 517 22.35 -34.14 0.90
C THR A 517 21.69 -34.55 2.22
N LYS A 518 20.75 -33.76 2.73
CA LYS A 518 20.12 -33.99 4.03
C LYS A 518 18.77 -33.27 4.14
N VAL A 519 17.81 -33.96 4.80
CA VAL A 519 16.54 -33.35 5.24
C VAL A 519 16.52 -33.36 6.77
N THR A 520 16.51 -32.17 7.39
CA THR A 520 16.43 -32.00 8.85
C THR A 520 15.01 -31.58 9.22
N GLN A 521 14.40 -32.23 10.22
CA GLN A 521 13.04 -31.94 10.68
C GLN A 521 13.07 -31.35 12.10
N HIS A 522 12.39 -30.25 12.31
CA HIS A 522 12.23 -29.60 13.60
C HIS A 522 10.76 -29.74 14.05
N LYS A 523 10.48 -30.90 14.69
CA LYS A 523 9.10 -31.29 15.04
C LYS A 523 8.39 -30.27 15.93
N GLN A 524 9.12 -29.65 16.87
CA GLN A 524 8.57 -28.66 17.79
C GLN A 524 7.98 -27.43 17.05
N PHE A 525 8.51 -27.09 15.88
CA PHE A 525 8.10 -25.90 15.11
C PHE A 525 7.37 -26.25 13.80
N GLY A 526 7.13 -27.51 13.50
CA GLY A 526 6.49 -27.93 12.26
C GLY A 526 7.28 -27.51 11.00
N THR A 527 8.64 -27.44 11.09
CA THR A 527 9.50 -27.00 9.99
C THR A 527 10.49 -28.09 9.57
N ALA A 528 10.86 -28.07 8.30
CA ALA A 528 11.91 -28.92 7.75
C ALA A 528 12.89 -28.08 6.92
N ARG A 529 14.17 -28.43 6.97
CA ARG A 529 15.23 -27.83 6.16
C ARG A 529 15.83 -28.85 5.25
N ILE A 530 15.89 -28.54 3.96
CA ILE A 530 16.57 -29.36 2.95
C ILE A 530 17.92 -28.71 2.66
N LEU A 531 19.00 -29.50 2.72
CA LEU A 531 20.34 -29.09 2.32
C LEU A 531 20.66 -29.69 0.94
N LEU A 532 20.87 -28.85 -0.06
CA LEU A 532 21.26 -29.26 -1.41
C LEU A 532 22.77 -29.57 -1.49
N GLN A 533 23.20 -30.22 -2.59
CA GLN A 533 24.60 -30.61 -2.79
C GLN A 533 25.56 -29.42 -2.90
N ASP A 534 25.08 -28.26 -3.35
CA ASP A 534 25.86 -27.03 -3.46
C ASP A 534 25.88 -26.18 -2.18
N GLY A 535 25.33 -26.66 -1.10
CA GLY A 535 25.23 -25.97 0.19
C GLY A 535 24.01 -25.04 0.32
N THR A 536 23.17 -24.93 -0.70
CA THR A 536 21.92 -24.13 -0.62
C THR A 536 20.93 -24.78 0.35
N HIS A 537 20.24 -23.95 1.15
CA HIS A 537 19.20 -24.40 2.06
C HIS A 537 17.81 -24.01 1.55
N LEU A 538 16.83 -24.89 1.78
CA LEU A 538 15.41 -24.61 1.57
C LEU A 538 14.70 -24.81 2.89
N ASP A 539 14.01 -23.78 3.35
CA ASP A 539 13.22 -23.83 4.57
C ASP A 539 11.74 -24.06 4.23
N ILE A 540 11.17 -25.13 4.78
CA ILE A 540 9.79 -25.54 4.52
C ILE A 540 9.04 -25.55 5.84
N ALA A 541 7.93 -24.84 5.91
CA ALA A 541 7.04 -24.80 7.05
C ALA A 541 5.62 -25.24 6.67
N GLY A 542 4.92 -25.90 7.56
CA GLY A 542 3.47 -26.00 7.49
C GLY A 542 2.84 -24.66 7.86
N SER A 543 1.72 -24.30 7.23
CA SER A 543 0.94 -23.13 7.65
C SER A 543 0.50 -23.31 9.11
N ARG A 544 0.80 -22.31 9.95
CA ARG A 544 0.63 -22.47 11.41
C ARG A 544 0.23 -21.17 12.11
N ARG A 545 -0.36 -21.33 13.28
CA ARG A 545 -0.58 -20.28 14.27
C ARG A 545 0.46 -20.41 15.39
N GLU A 546 0.89 -19.29 15.95
CA GLU A 546 1.79 -19.21 17.09
C GLU A 546 1.08 -18.55 18.26
N ASP A 547 1.17 -19.16 19.44
CA ASP A 547 0.71 -18.62 20.71
C ASP A 547 1.86 -18.59 21.70
N TYR A 548 1.93 -17.51 22.50
CA TYR A 548 3.02 -17.25 23.44
C TYR A 548 2.50 -17.30 24.88
N ASP A 549 3.06 -18.18 25.73
CA ASP A 549 2.64 -18.33 27.12
C ASP A 549 2.95 -17.09 27.97
N PHE A 550 4.08 -16.42 27.67
CA PHE A 550 4.48 -15.16 28.31
C PHE A 550 5.37 -14.34 27.35
N PRO A 551 5.54 -13.02 27.61
CA PRO A 551 6.42 -12.17 26.79
C PRO A 551 7.84 -12.72 26.67
N GLY A 552 8.35 -12.86 25.45
CA GLY A 552 9.68 -13.40 25.17
C GLY A 552 9.78 -14.94 25.18
N ALA A 553 8.70 -15.69 25.43
CA ALA A 553 8.66 -17.14 25.36
C ALA A 553 8.91 -17.65 23.93
N LEU A 554 9.28 -18.92 23.78
CA LEU A 554 9.18 -19.62 22.50
C LEU A 554 7.70 -19.93 22.22
N PRO A 555 7.23 -19.79 20.96
CA PRO A 555 5.83 -20.01 20.64
C PRO A 555 5.46 -21.50 20.65
N THR A 556 4.25 -21.79 21.14
CA THR A 556 3.54 -23.03 20.86
C THR A 556 2.89 -22.92 19.48
N VAL A 557 3.06 -23.94 18.63
CA VAL A 557 2.60 -23.94 17.24
C VAL A 557 1.47 -24.92 16.99
N GLU A 558 0.45 -24.49 16.27
CA GLU A 558 -0.67 -25.32 15.80
C GLU A 558 -0.84 -25.16 14.29
N GLU A 559 -1.23 -26.23 13.59
CA GLU A 559 -1.57 -26.15 12.17
C GLU A 559 -2.73 -25.17 11.93
N SER A 560 -2.62 -24.34 10.89
CA SER A 560 -3.60 -23.31 10.58
C SER A 560 -3.59 -22.94 9.09
N THR A 561 -4.26 -21.87 8.70
CA THR A 561 -4.32 -21.38 7.32
C THR A 561 -3.12 -20.51 6.96
N LEU A 562 -2.88 -20.30 5.65
CA LEU A 562 -1.89 -19.31 5.18
C LEU A 562 -2.11 -17.93 5.80
N LYS A 563 -3.37 -17.49 5.94
CA LYS A 563 -3.71 -16.19 6.53
C LYS A 563 -3.21 -16.06 7.97
N ASP A 564 -3.35 -17.11 8.79
CA ASP A 564 -2.84 -17.13 10.17
C ASP A 564 -1.30 -17.20 10.19
N ASP A 565 -0.68 -17.93 9.26
CA ASP A 565 0.79 -17.97 9.12
C ASP A 565 1.36 -16.59 8.78
N LEU A 566 0.73 -15.87 7.89
CA LEU A 566 1.14 -14.51 7.56
C LEU A 566 0.89 -13.53 8.72
N PHE A 567 -0.18 -13.72 9.52
CA PHE A 567 -0.51 -12.85 10.67
C PHE A 567 0.50 -12.95 11.83
N ARG A 568 1.11 -14.11 12.07
CA ARG A 568 2.10 -14.30 13.15
C ARG A 568 3.45 -13.66 12.89
N ARG A 569 3.72 -13.21 11.65
CA ARG A 569 5.00 -12.60 11.24
C ARG A 569 5.21 -11.25 11.93
N ASP A 570 6.39 -10.69 11.74
CA ASP A 570 6.80 -9.45 12.40
C ASP A 570 6.17 -8.19 11.79
N PHE A 571 6.28 -8.02 10.45
CA PHE A 571 5.88 -6.80 9.76
C PHE A 571 5.04 -7.12 8.52
N THR A 572 4.19 -6.16 8.12
CA THR A 572 3.34 -6.26 6.94
C THR A 572 4.13 -6.56 5.68
N ILE A 573 5.29 -5.95 5.50
CA ILE A 573 6.18 -6.18 4.34
C ILE A 573 6.74 -7.61 4.26
N ASN A 574 6.73 -8.34 5.36
CA ASN A 574 7.14 -9.75 5.44
C ASN A 574 5.94 -10.72 5.48
N ALA A 575 4.71 -10.18 5.47
CA ALA A 575 3.47 -10.93 5.55
C ALA A 575 2.74 -11.01 4.20
N MET A 576 3.51 -11.13 3.13
CA MET A 576 3.03 -11.40 1.77
C MET A 576 3.42 -12.81 1.34
N ALA A 577 2.60 -13.41 0.51
CA ALA A 577 2.86 -14.72 -0.08
C ALA A 577 2.75 -14.65 -1.61
N LEU A 578 3.54 -15.47 -2.29
CA LEU A 578 3.46 -15.70 -3.73
C LEU A 578 2.88 -17.08 -3.97
N ASP A 579 1.77 -17.14 -4.68
CA ASP A 579 1.08 -18.39 -4.98
C ASP A 579 1.84 -19.19 -6.05
N LEU A 580 2.12 -20.46 -5.76
CA LEU A 580 2.79 -21.38 -6.69
C LEU A 580 1.81 -22.37 -7.33
N ASN A 581 0.50 -22.27 -7.10
CA ASN A 581 -0.46 -23.30 -7.43
C ASN A 581 -1.21 -23.03 -8.73
N GLY A 582 -1.27 -23.99 -9.65
CA GLY A 582 -2.17 -24.05 -10.81
C GLY A 582 -2.33 -22.74 -11.58
N SER A 583 -3.56 -22.28 -11.75
CA SER A 583 -3.92 -21.04 -12.45
C SER A 583 -3.57 -19.76 -11.68
N HIS A 584 -3.28 -19.88 -10.37
CA HIS A 584 -2.93 -18.76 -9.49
C HIS A 584 -1.42 -18.52 -9.41
N TYR A 585 -0.61 -19.29 -10.15
CA TYR A 585 0.85 -19.12 -10.17
C TYR A 585 1.25 -17.67 -10.48
N GLY A 586 2.10 -17.13 -9.61
CA GLY A 586 2.58 -15.74 -9.72
C GLY A 586 1.67 -14.68 -9.08
N GLU A 587 0.55 -15.07 -8.48
CA GLU A 587 -0.31 -14.13 -7.75
C GLU A 587 0.27 -13.82 -6.36
N VAL A 588 0.33 -12.51 -6.02
CA VAL A 588 0.75 -12.06 -4.69
C VAL A 588 -0.45 -11.99 -3.76
N ILE A 589 -0.40 -12.74 -2.67
CA ILE A 589 -1.43 -12.73 -1.63
C ILE A 589 -0.97 -11.79 -0.51
N ASP A 590 -1.70 -10.69 -0.33
CA ASP A 590 -1.40 -9.65 0.66
C ASP A 590 -2.65 -9.31 1.50
N TYR A 591 -2.83 -9.99 2.61
CA TYR A 591 -3.96 -9.76 3.52
C TYR A 591 -3.80 -8.52 4.40
N TYR A 592 -2.57 -8.02 4.58
CA TYR A 592 -2.24 -7.05 5.64
C TYR A 592 -1.70 -5.71 5.09
N GLY A 593 -1.70 -5.53 3.77
CA GLY A 593 -1.27 -4.29 3.11
C GLY A 593 0.25 -4.12 3.04
N GLY A 594 0.99 -5.22 3.05
CA GLY A 594 2.45 -5.22 2.96
C GLY A 594 2.98 -4.58 1.69
N PHE A 595 2.32 -4.78 0.56
CA PHE A 595 2.70 -4.16 -0.71
C PHE A 595 2.55 -2.63 -0.68
N ARG A 596 1.47 -2.12 -0.07
CA ARG A 596 1.29 -0.67 0.13
C ARG A 596 2.39 -0.10 1.01
N ASP A 597 2.67 -0.74 2.16
CA ASP A 597 3.69 -0.29 3.09
C ASP A 597 5.09 -0.36 2.44
N LEU A 598 5.32 -1.35 1.56
CA LEU A 598 6.53 -1.48 0.75
C LEU A 598 6.71 -0.30 -0.22
N GLN A 599 5.64 0.09 -0.93
CA GLN A 599 5.64 1.25 -1.84
C GLN A 599 5.81 2.58 -1.11
N GLN A 600 5.24 2.70 0.10
CA GLN A 600 5.34 3.91 0.93
C GLN A 600 6.67 3.99 1.70
N GLY A 601 7.46 2.92 1.71
CA GLY A 601 8.69 2.83 2.49
C GLY A 601 8.42 2.86 3.99
N GLU A 602 7.38 2.12 4.47
CA GLU A 602 7.00 2.08 5.87
C GLU A 602 7.20 0.69 6.48
N ILE A 603 7.69 0.64 7.73
CA ILE A 603 7.72 -0.56 8.57
C ILE A 603 6.53 -0.51 9.51
N ARG A 604 5.59 -1.44 9.34
CA ARG A 604 4.37 -1.57 10.14
C ARG A 604 4.25 -2.97 10.72
N PHE A 605 3.96 -3.06 12.03
CA PHE A 605 3.69 -4.34 12.70
C PHE A 605 2.30 -4.89 12.33
N LEU A 606 2.08 -6.18 12.55
CA LEU A 606 0.84 -6.88 12.18
C LEU A 606 -0.24 -6.83 13.25
N HIS A 607 0.11 -6.83 14.55
CA HIS A 607 -0.85 -6.81 15.65
C HIS A 607 -0.30 -6.08 16.89
N ASN A 608 -1.20 -5.48 17.67
CA ASN A 608 -0.88 -4.56 18.76
C ASN A 608 0.00 -5.14 19.88
N LEU A 609 0.05 -6.44 20.04
CA LEU A 609 0.89 -7.11 21.04
C LEU A 609 2.25 -7.55 20.49
N SER A 610 2.55 -7.29 19.21
CA SER A 610 3.73 -7.82 18.51
C SER A 610 5.05 -7.59 19.27
N PHE A 611 5.26 -6.38 19.81
CA PHE A 611 6.47 -6.02 20.57
C PHE A 611 6.43 -6.43 22.05
N ILE A 612 5.25 -6.77 22.57
CA ILE A 612 5.10 -7.34 23.91
C ILE A 612 5.37 -8.83 23.89
N GLU A 613 4.80 -9.55 22.91
CA GLU A 613 4.99 -11.00 22.73
C GLU A 613 6.44 -11.33 22.39
N ASP A 614 7.03 -10.59 21.44
CA ASP A 614 8.44 -10.74 21.06
C ASP A 614 9.14 -9.38 20.97
N PRO A 615 9.77 -8.91 22.06
CA PRO A 615 10.47 -7.63 22.07
C PRO A 615 11.66 -7.55 21.12
N THR A 616 12.23 -8.68 20.68
CA THR A 616 13.34 -8.69 19.71
C THR A 616 12.90 -8.12 18.35
N ARG A 617 11.59 -8.13 18.05
CA ARG A 617 11.05 -7.48 16.86
C ARG A 617 11.30 -5.96 16.84
N ILE A 618 11.59 -5.33 17.99
CA ILE A 618 11.99 -3.90 18.03
C ILE A 618 13.33 -3.70 17.31
N LEU A 619 14.34 -4.56 17.60
CA LEU A 619 15.63 -4.50 16.90
C LEU A 619 15.45 -4.82 15.41
N ARG A 620 14.61 -5.79 15.08
CA ARG A 620 14.27 -6.13 13.69
C ARG A 620 13.57 -4.97 12.96
N ALA A 621 12.66 -4.23 13.61
CA ALA A 621 12.02 -3.05 13.03
C ALA A 621 13.05 -1.97 12.65
N ILE A 622 13.97 -1.69 13.57
CA ILE A 622 15.06 -0.74 13.34
C ILE A 622 15.99 -1.24 12.24
N ARG A 623 16.35 -2.52 12.25
CA ARG A 623 17.19 -3.15 11.23
C ARG A 623 16.57 -3.05 9.84
N PHE A 624 15.31 -3.40 9.67
CA PHE A 624 14.64 -3.28 8.37
C PHE A 624 14.46 -1.82 7.94
N ALA A 625 14.15 -0.91 8.87
CA ALA A 625 14.08 0.52 8.58
C ALA A 625 15.42 1.04 8.02
N GLY A 626 16.53 0.69 8.63
CA GLY A 626 17.86 1.08 8.16
C GLY A 626 18.29 0.36 6.88
N ARG A 627 18.03 -0.95 6.76
CA ARG A 627 18.41 -1.77 5.59
C ARG A 627 17.75 -1.27 4.30
N TYR A 628 16.45 -0.99 4.33
CA TYR A 628 15.68 -0.55 3.16
C TYR A 628 15.53 0.97 3.07
N ARG A 629 16.06 1.73 4.04
CA ARG A 629 15.85 3.18 4.18
C ARG A 629 14.38 3.56 4.30
N PHE A 630 13.62 2.73 4.99
CA PHE A 630 12.21 2.91 5.27
C PHE A 630 12.01 3.66 6.59
N LYS A 631 10.83 4.27 6.74
CA LYS A 631 10.42 4.92 7.98
C LYS A 631 9.62 3.96 8.85
N LEU A 632 9.76 4.06 10.17
CA LEU A 632 8.80 3.40 11.06
C LEU A 632 7.45 4.12 10.95
N ALA A 633 6.36 3.39 10.67
CA ALA A 633 5.01 3.94 10.69
C ALA A 633 4.70 4.55 12.08
N LYS A 634 3.86 5.60 12.14
CA LYS A 634 3.53 6.30 13.39
C LYS A 634 3.07 5.31 14.48
N ILE A 635 2.15 4.42 14.12
CA ILE A 635 1.64 3.39 15.03
C ILE A 635 2.75 2.42 15.51
N THR A 636 3.76 2.14 14.68
CA THR A 636 4.90 1.28 15.04
C THR A 636 5.79 1.97 16.06
N LYS A 637 6.07 3.27 15.90
CA LYS A 637 6.83 4.06 16.87
C LYS A 637 6.13 4.10 18.23
N GLU A 638 4.84 4.37 18.24
CA GLU A 638 4.03 4.41 19.47
C GLU A 638 4.02 3.05 20.20
N ALA A 639 3.90 1.96 19.46
CA ALA A 639 3.92 0.61 20.03
C ALA A 639 5.30 0.22 20.58
N ILE A 640 6.42 0.63 19.92
CA ILE A 640 7.78 0.45 20.45
C ILE A 640 7.92 1.18 21.80
N LEU A 641 7.57 2.46 21.86
CA LEU A 641 7.67 3.24 23.10
C LEU A 641 6.81 2.64 24.22
N THR A 642 5.60 2.15 23.89
CA THR A 642 4.72 1.47 24.86
C THR A 642 5.36 0.18 25.38
N ALA A 643 5.96 -0.64 24.51
CA ALA A 643 6.64 -1.88 24.91
C ALA A 643 7.87 -1.61 25.79
N LEU A 644 8.65 -0.58 25.46
CA LEU A 644 9.81 -0.18 26.26
C LEU A 644 9.39 0.33 27.65
N ALA A 645 8.34 1.16 27.73
CA ALA A 645 7.77 1.63 29.00
C ALA A 645 7.25 0.46 29.87
N ALA A 646 6.69 -0.58 29.23
CA ALA A 646 6.27 -1.81 29.91
C ALA A 646 7.45 -2.76 30.28
N LYS A 647 8.70 -2.36 30.05
CA LYS A 647 9.91 -3.18 30.29
C LYS A 647 9.86 -4.55 29.60
N ALA A 648 9.37 -4.58 28.36
CA ALA A 648 9.16 -5.82 27.62
C ALA A 648 10.42 -6.69 27.49
N PHE A 649 11.60 -6.07 27.43
CA PHE A 649 12.88 -6.79 27.35
C PHE A 649 13.26 -7.58 28.62
N ALA A 650 12.60 -7.34 29.76
CA ALA A 650 12.98 -7.99 31.03
C ALA A 650 12.93 -9.54 31.00
N LYS A 651 12.20 -10.11 30.07
CA LYS A 651 12.04 -11.58 29.90
C LYS A 651 12.73 -12.13 28.64
N VAL A 652 13.41 -11.29 27.87
CA VAL A 652 14.16 -11.75 26.69
C VAL A 652 15.51 -12.31 27.14
N SER A 653 15.90 -13.45 26.57
CA SER A 653 17.21 -14.04 26.90
C SER A 653 18.37 -13.20 26.27
N PRO A 654 19.54 -13.14 26.96
CA PRO A 654 20.73 -12.49 26.42
C PRO A 654 21.14 -12.96 25.02
N GLU A 655 20.98 -14.24 24.74
CA GLU A 655 21.31 -14.85 23.44
C GLU A 655 20.48 -14.21 22.33
N ARG A 656 19.15 -14.18 22.48
CA ARG A 656 18.23 -13.63 21.47
C ARG A 656 18.44 -12.15 21.23
N PHE A 657 18.67 -11.39 22.31
CA PHE A 657 18.96 -9.95 22.15
C PHE A 657 20.28 -9.73 21.43
N THR A 658 21.33 -10.50 21.80
CA THR A 658 22.66 -10.39 21.20
C THR A 658 22.64 -10.77 19.71
N GLU A 659 21.95 -11.84 19.34
CA GLU A 659 21.81 -12.27 17.94
C GLU A 659 21.23 -11.15 17.06
N GLU A 660 20.10 -10.56 17.46
CA GLU A 660 19.48 -9.46 16.69
C GLU A 660 20.33 -8.19 16.70
N LEU A 661 21.02 -7.89 17.81
CA LEU A 661 21.94 -6.76 17.88
C LEU A 661 23.14 -6.94 16.92
N LEU A 662 23.73 -8.12 16.87
CA LEU A 662 24.84 -8.43 15.96
C LEU A 662 24.40 -8.40 14.49
N LEU A 663 23.14 -8.77 14.19
CA LEU A 663 22.56 -8.61 12.86
C LEU A 663 22.47 -7.12 12.46
N VAL A 664 22.22 -6.20 13.40
CA VAL A 664 22.28 -4.76 13.14
C VAL A 664 23.70 -4.34 12.76
N TYR A 665 24.72 -4.80 13.51
CA TYR A 665 26.12 -4.49 13.20
C TYR A 665 26.60 -5.11 11.88
N ASN A 666 25.94 -6.18 11.40
CA ASN A 666 26.27 -6.79 10.12
C ASN A 666 25.74 -6.01 8.91
N GLU A 667 24.79 -5.12 9.11
CA GLU A 667 24.20 -4.33 8.02
C GLU A 667 25.12 -3.18 7.56
N PRO A 668 25.18 -2.87 6.24
CA PRO A 668 26.00 -1.78 5.72
C PRO A 668 25.68 -0.40 6.32
N ASN A 669 24.42 -0.18 6.71
CA ASN A 669 23.94 1.08 7.28
C ASN A 669 23.79 1.02 8.81
N TYR A 670 24.61 0.22 9.50
CA TYR A 670 24.51 -0.03 10.96
C TYR A 670 24.54 1.25 11.81
N GLN A 671 25.18 2.30 11.34
CA GLN A 671 25.26 3.59 12.04
C GLN A 671 23.89 4.25 12.20
N VAL A 672 23.12 4.33 11.11
CA VAL A 672 21.74 4.86 11.15
C VAL A 672 20.88 4.04 12.10
N MET A 673 21.06 2.72 12.08
CA MET A 673 20.34 1.81 12.99
C MET A 673 20.78 2.02 14.45
N GLY A 674 22.07 2.22 14.67
CA GLY A 674 22.63 2.51 15.98
C GLY A 674 22.07 3.81 16.58
N GLU A 675 22.01 4.87 15.78
CA GLU A 675 21.37 6.13 16.19
C GLU A 675 19.89 5.93 16.51
N MET A 676 19.16 5.13 15.72
CA MET A 676 17.78 4.79 16.01
C MET A 676 17.64 3.99 17.31
N LEU A 677 18.52 3.01 17.58
CA LEU A 677 18.54 2.25 18.83
C LEU A 677 18.73 3.18 20.05
N LYS A 678 19.56 4.19 19.91
CA LYS A 678 19.79 5.22 20.91
C LYS A 678 18.59 6.16 21.05
N GLU A 679 18.09 6.72 19.94
CA GLU A 679 16.94 7.66 19.90
C GLU A 679 15.70 7.07 20.58
N TYR A 680 15.37 5.81 20.28
CA TYR A 680 14.22 5.12 20.90
C TYR A 680 14.51 4.57 22.31
N GLY A 681 15.74 4.70 22.82
CA GLY A 681 16.11 4.23 24.15
C GLY A 681 16.13 2.70 24.31
N VAL A 682 16.32 1.95 23.20
CA VAL A 682 16.36 0.48 23.21
C VAL A 682 17.54 -0.03 24.05
N LEU A 683 18.73 0.55 23.81
CA LEU A 683 19.96 0.18 24.53
C LEU A 683 19.87 0.57 26.00
N SER A 684 19.37 1.78 26.32
CA SER A 684 19.17 2.23 27.70
C SER A 684 18.20 1.33 28.47
N ASN A 685 17.14 0.87 27.81
CA ASN A 685 16.17 -0.07 28.41
C ASN A 685 16.81 -1.43 28.72
N TRP A 686 17.59 -1.99 27.77
CA TRP A 686 18.28 -3.27 27.95
C TRP A 686 19.36 -3.21 29.01
N PHE A 687 20.26 -2.24 28.92
CA PHE A 687 21.39 -2.10 29.84
C PHE A 687 21.01 -1.43 31.18
N SER A 688 19.81 -0.86 31.29
CA SER A 688 19.32 -0.09 32.45
C SER A 688 20.20 1.11 32.77
N SER A 689 20.85 1.69 31.77
CA SER A 689 21.68 2.89 31.87
C SER A 689 21.86 3.54 30.50
N ASP A 690 21.98 4.87 30.47
CA ASP A 690 22.34 5.63 29.30
C ASP A 690 23.84 5.54 29.07
N LEU A 691 24.25 4.73 28.09
CA LEU A 691 25.63 4.57 27.70
C LEU A 691 25.96 5.46 26.49
N PRO A 692 27.12 6.14 26.45
CA PRO A 692 27.50 6.99 25.33
C PRO A 692 28.01 6.16 24.15
N TRP A 693 27.09 5.44 23.47
CA TRP A 693 27.39 4.68 22.27
C TRP A 693 27.87 5.58 21.14
N TYR A 694 28.92 5.13 20.42
CA TYR A 694 29.54 5.88 19.34
C TYR A 694 29.21 5.29 17.97
N TYR A 695 28.61 6.10 17.10
CA TYR A 695 28.23 5.70 15.76
C TYR A 695 28.71 6.66 14.66
N GLN A 696 29.56 7.65 15.01
CA GLN A 696 30.02 8.69 14.09
C GLN A 696 31.31 8.26 13.36
N ALA A 697 31.25 7.22 12.55
CA ALA A 697 32.33 6.97 11.60
C ALA A 697 31.91 7.51 10.21
N PRO A 698 32.87 7.93 9.34
CA PRO A 698 32.55 8.32 7.97
C PRO A 698 31.81 7.19 7.27
N ALA A 699 30.58 7.46 6.79
CA ALA A 699 29.66 6.43 6.31
C ALA A 699 30.21 5.61 5.12
N GLU A 700 31.08 6.20 4.31
CA GLU A 700 31.71 5.51 3.18
C GLU A 700 32.81 4.54 3.62
N GLU A 701 33.62 4.90 4.59
CA GLU A 701 34.68 4.06 5.14
C GLU A 701 34.14 2.89 5.95
N ALA A 702 33.07 3.13 6.73
CA ALA A 702 32.49 2.12 7.62
C ALA A 702 31.73 1.00 6.88
N ARG A 703 31.34 1.19 5.63
CA ARG A 703 30.61 0.16 4.83
C ARG A 703 31.42 -1.12 4.62
N GLY A 704 32.73 -1.01 4.49
CA GLY A 704 33.64 -2.14 4.30
C GLY A 704 34.14 -2.77 5.59
N TRP A 705 33.81 -2.23 6.76
CA TRP A 705 34.35 -2.72 8.02
C TRP A 705 33.73 -4.07 8.42
N PRO A 706 34.54 -5.01 8.95
CA PRO A 706 34.01 -6.25 9.53
C PRO A 706 33.19 -5.94 10.80
N VAL A 707 32.31 -6.89 11.17
CA VAL A 707 31.38 -6.74 12.31
C VAL A 707 32.14 -6.46 13.61
N GLU A 708 33.29 -7.08 13.80
CA GLU A 708 34.16 -6.91 14.95
C GLU A 708 34.60 -5.45 15.09
N LYS A 709 35.05 -4.83 14.01
CA LYS A 709 35.47 -3.42 14.01
C LYS A 709 34.31 -2.49 14.31
N ARG A 710 33.13 -2.74 13.70
CA ARG A 710 31.90 -1.95 13.93
C ARG A 710 31.46 -2.02 15.39
N TRP A 711 31.48 -3.22 15.96
CA TRP A 711 31.16 -3.46 17.37
C TRP A 711 32.11 -2.73 18.31
N LEU A 712 33.43 -2.94 18.18
CA LEU A 712 34.45 -2.34 19.02
C LEU A 712 34.42 -0.82 18.91
N THR A 713 34.24 -0.27 17.71
CA THR A 713 34.16 1.19 17.50
C THR A 713 32.94 1.78 18.24
N SER A 714 31.82 1.07 18.36
CA SER A 714 30.67 1.56 19.11
C SER A 714 30.93 1.72 20.62
N LEU A 715 31.95 1.07 21.14
CA LEU A 715 32.32 1.10 22.57
C LEU A 715 33.33 2.22 22.93
N ILE A 716 33.80 2.99 21.97
CA ILE A 716 34.90 3.98 22.15
C ILE A 716 34.65 4.91 23.32
N ASN A 717 33.43 5.47 23.42
CA ASN A 717 33.11 6.46 24.45
C ASN A 717 32.61 5.85 25.76
N ILE A 718 32.49 4.50 25.81
CA ILE A 718 31.99 3.80 27.01
C ILE A 718 33.16 3.50 27.94
N GLY A 719 33.04 3.87 29.21
CA GLY A 719 34.07 3.58 30.25
C GLY A 719 34.26 2.07 30.43
N SER A 720 35.50 1.65 30.82
CA SER A 720 35.85 0.23 30.93
C SER A 720 34.93 -0.56 31.88
N ARG A 721 34.51 0.04 32.98
CA ARG A 721 33.54 -0.58 33.93
C ARG A 721 32.19 -0.81 33.30
N ASP A 722 31.72 0.12 32.49
CA ASP A 722 30.44 0.02 31.82
C ASP A 722 30.48 -0.99 30.65
N VAL A 723 31.62 -1.08 29.92
CA VAL A 723 31.80 -2.14 28.92
C VAL A 723 31.81 -3.52 29.60
N SER A 724 32.42 -3.70 30.75
CA SER A 724 32.30 -4.97 31.49
C SER A 724 30.88 -5.29 31.89
N ARG A 725 30.05 -4.28 32.21
CA ARG A 725 28.59 -4.46 32.44
C ARG A 725 27.85 -4.86 31.15
N VAL A 726 28.20 -4.26 30.01
CA VAL A 726 27.67 -4.61 28.70
C VAL A 726 27.96 -6.07 28.36
N LEU A 727 29.21 -6.51 28.53
CA LEU A 727 29.64 -7.88 28.33
C LEU A 727 28.89 -8.88 29.21
N GLY A 728 28.62 -8.49 30.47
CA GLY A 728 27.86 -9.33 31.42
C GLY A 728 26.37 -9.50 31.07
N LYS A 729 25.81 -8.65 30.19
CA LYS A 729 24.43 -8.72 29.72
C LYS A 729 24.25 -9.27 28.30
N LEU A 730 25.32 -9.58 27.60
CA LEU A 730 25.32 -10.12 26.24
C LEU A 730 25.99 -11.48 26.17
N THR A 731 25.56 -12.30 25.25
CA THR A 731 26.18 -13.60 24.93
C THR A 731 26.92 -13.49 23.59
N LEU A 732 28.09 -12.82 23.60
CA LEU A 732 28.88 -12.64 22.40
C LEU A 732 29.55 -13.95 21.94
N PRO A 733 29.78 -14.13 20.63
CA PRO A 733 30.65 -15.21 20.12
C PRO A 733 32.04 -15.15 20.78
N LYS A 734 32.62 -16.30 21.10
CA LYS A 734 33.91 -16.41 21.82
C LYS A 734 35.02 -15.51 21.25
N GLN A 735 35.12 -15.46 19.93
CA GLN A 735 36.13 -14.65 19.26
C GLN A 735 35.89 -13.14 19.48
N LEU A 736 34.65 -12.69 19.35
CA LEU A 736 34.29 -11.28 19.54
C LEU A 736 34.41 -10.87 21.02
N TYR A 737 34.03 -11.75 21.93
CA TYR A 737 34.23 -11.55 23.38
C TYR A 737 35.71 -11.35 23.72
N LYS A 738 36.58 -12.27 23.24
CA LYS A 738 38.04 -12.18 23.45
C LYS A 738 38.62 -10.89 22.88
N LEU A 739 38.25 -10.53 21.66
CA LEU A 739 38.69 -9.25 21.05
C LEU A 739 38.23 -8.02 21.86
N THR A 740 37.03 -8.09 22.45
CA THR A 740 36.51 -6.98 23.27
C THR A 740 37.27 -6.87 24.59
N GLU A 741 37.64 -7.97 25.24
CA GLU A 741 38.51 -7.96 26.44
C GLU A 741 39.89 -7.44 26.09
N GLU A 742 40.53 -7.91 25.03
CA GLU A 742 41.83 -7.45 24.55
C GLU A 742 41.82 -5.93 24.26
N TYR A 743 40.75 -5.46 23.58
CA TYR A 743 40.53 -4.02 23.34
C TYR A 743 40.50 -3.21 24.65
N LEU A 744 39.83 -3.71 25.69
CA LEU A 744 39.73 -3.02 26.99
C LEU A 744 41.11 -2.93 27.67
N HIS A 745 41.88 -4.02 27.68
CA HIS A 745 43.22 -4.06 28.24
C HIS A 745 44.16 -3.09 27.51
N LEU A 746 44.18 -3.14 26.19
CA LEU A 746 45.02 -2.26 25.37
C LEU A 746 44.66 -0.78 25.56
N ARG A 747 43.36 -0.46 25.69
CA ARG A 747 42.88 0.91 25.93
C ARG A 747 43.41 1.45 27.28
N GLU A 748 43.37 0.65 28.33
CA GLU A 748 43.92 1.05 29.64
C GLU A 748 45.43 1.12 29.64
N ASP A 749 46.11 0.16 28.99
CA ASP A 749 47.57 0.21 28.86
C ASP A 749 48.08 1.44 28.10
N LEU A 750 47.40 1.79 26.99
CA LEU A 750 47.74 3.02 26.25
C LEU A 750 47.47 4.28 27.06
N ARG A 751 46.45 4.36 27.91
CA ARG A 751 46.21 5.52 28.79
C ARG A 751 47.34 5.75 29.77
N THR A 752 47.95 4.69 30.25
CA THR A 752 49.05 4.77 31.20
C THR A 752 50.41 5.03 30.55
N LYS A 753 50.58 4.65 29.25
CA LYS A 753 51.90 4.64 28.58
C LYS A 753 51.97 5.54 27.31
N SER A 754 51.02 6.37 27.04
CA SER A 754 50.68 6.92 25.71
C SER A 754 51.60 8.01 25.15
N THR A 755 52.73 8.36 25.76
CA THR A 755 53.52 9.52 25.32
C THR A 755 54.80 9.16 24.54
N ASP A 756 55.23 7.91 24.52
CA ASP A 756 56.47 7.46 23.89
C ASP A 756 56.19 6.33 22.87
N LEU A 757 56.76 6.47 21.65
CA LEU A 757 56.59 5.49 20.58
C LEU A 757 57.09 4.09 20.95
N LYS A 758 58.14 3.99 21.80
CA LYS A 758 58.62 2.71 22.32
C LYS A 758 57.59 2.02 23.21
N GLN A 759 57.00 2.76 24.12
CA GLN A 759 55.97 2.23 25.03
C GLN A 759 54.69 1.82 24.26
N ILE A 760 54.35 2.60 23.24
CA ILE A 760 53.24 2.24 22.33
C ILE A 760 53.57 0.95 21.58
N ASP A 761 54.79 0.80 21.07
CA ASP A 761 55.23 -0.41 20.38
C ASP A 761 55.19 -1.65 21.29
N GLU A 762 55.61 -1.50 22.55
CA GLU A 762 55.52 -2.59 23.54
C GLU A 762 54.10 -3.07 23.78
N VAL A 763 53.16 -2.13 23.82
CA VAL A 763 51.73 -2.45 24.01
C VAL A 763 51.13 -3.09 22.75
N LEU A 764 51.51 -2.61 21.56
CA LEU A 764 50.91 -3.01 20.30
C LEU A 764 51.65 -4.14 19.57
N LEU A 765 52.76 -4.60 20.11
CA LEU A 765 53.52 -5.70 19.53
C LEU A 765 52.67 -6.97 19.50
N ASN A 766 52.42 -7.54 18.31
CA ASN A 766 51.57 -8.71 18.06
C ASN A 766 50.07 -8.50 18.27
N VAL A 767 49.60 -7.27 18.37
CA VAL A 767 48.17 -6.97 18.44
C VAL A 767 47.53 -7.06 17.05
N SER A 768 46.30 -7.53 17.01
CA SER A 768 45.51 -7.62 15.77
C SER A 768 45.37 -6.26 15.09
N PRO A 769 45.57 -6.15 13.76
CA PRO A 769 45.39 -4.91 13.00
C PRO A 769 44.04 -4.22 13.27
N ILE A 770 42.96 -5.00 13.43
CA ILE A 770 41.60 -4.47 13.74
C ILE A 770 41.61 -3.65 15.04
N LEU A 771 42.29 -4.11 16.07
CA LEU A 771 42.37 -3.41 17.36
C LEU A 771 43.13 -2.11 17.24
N ILE A 772 44.23 -2.10 16.49
CA ILE A 772 45.03 -0.89 16.22
C ILE A 772 44.19 0.14 15.47
N GLU A 773 43.45 -0.28 14.46
CA GLU A 773 42.51 0.57 13.70
C GLU A 773 41.39 1.15 14.58
N VAL A 774 40.81 0.35 15.48
CA VAL A 774 39.76 0.82 16.41
C VAL A 774 40.34 1.81 17.43
N LEU A 775 41.50 1.53 17.99
CA LEU A 775 42.20 2.45 18.91
C LEU A 775 42.53 3.76 18.19
N GLY A 776 42.85 3.72 16.90
CA GLY A 776 43.09 4.91 16.08
C GLY A 776 41.82 5.76 15.82
N CYS A 777 40.64 5.25 16.11
CA CYS A 777 39.36 6.00 16.06
C CYS A 777 39.12 6.80 17.37
N HIS A 778 39.89 6.59 18.43
CA HIS A 778 39.81 7.40 19.66
C HIS A 778 40.52 8.74 19.49
N ASP A 779 39.85 9.84 19.80
CA ASP A 779 40.47 11.18 19.78
C ASP A 779 41.69 11.24 20.69
N GLU A 780 41.67 10.52 21.82
CA GLU A 780 42.74 10.44 22.81
C GLU A 780 44.03 9.78 22.25
N PHE A 781 43.90 8.73 21.43
CA PHE A 781 45.01 7.94 20.94
C PHE A 781 45.37 8.21 19.48
N ALA A 782 44.46 8.78 18.69
CA ALA A 782 44.60 8.96 17.26
C ALA A 782 45.91 9.71 16.86
N PRO A 783 46.34 10.80 17.54
CA PRO A 783 47.55 11.48 17.18
C PRO A 783 48.81 10.63 17.38
N ALA A 784 48.92 9.94 18.52
CA ALA A 784 50.05 9.09 18.87
C ALA A 784 50.13 7.83 17.98
N LEU A 785 48.99 7.19 17.72
CA LEU A 785 48.89 6.02 16.83
C LEU A 785 49.19 6.39 15.37
N LYS A 786 48.80 7.56 14.92
CA LYS A 786 49.14 8.05 13.58
C LYS A 786 50.68 8.24 13.44
N GLN A 787 51.32 8.83 14.44
CA GLN A 787 52.80 8.96 14.47
C GLN A 787 53.46 7.59 14.48
N TYR A 788 52.96 6.66 15.28
CA TYR A 788 53.44 5.28 15.36
C TYR A 788 53.33 4.55 14.03
N ILE A 789 52.16 4.60 13.36
CA ILE A 789 51.94 3.97 12.04
C ILE A 789 52.88 4.59 10.99
N ILE A 790 53.12 5.92 11.01
CA ILE A 790 54.02 6.59 10.11
C ILE A 790 55.49 6.12 10.38
N ALA A 791 55.87 5.95 11.62
CA ALA A 791 57.19 5.44 11.98
C ALA A 791 57.35 3.99 11.48
N LEU A 792 56.38 3.14 11.70
CA LEU A 792 56.38 1.75 11.19
C LEU A 792 56.48 1.69 9.65
N THR A 793 55.77 2.55 8.91
CA THR A 793 55.81 2.56 7.43
C THR A 793 57.15 3.00 6.87
N LYS A 794 57.90 3.80 7.65
CA LYS A 794 59.26 4.24 7.31
C LYS A 794 60.32 3.22 7.67
N MET A 795 60.01 2.31 8.58
CA MET A 795 60.94 1.28 9.04
C MET A 795 61.20 0.27 7.95
N LYS A 796 62.49 0.17 7.51
CA LYS A 796 62.95 -0.78 6.47
C LYS A 796 64.03 -1.68 7.06
N THR A 797 63.77 -2.26 8.23
CA THR A 797 64.68 -3.15 8.90
C THR A 797 64.88 -4.46 8.14
N ASN A 798 66.12 -4.88 7.99
CA ASN A 798 66.52 -6.17 7.43
C ASN A 798 67.06 -7.12 8.50
N VAL A 799 67.10 -6.70 9.76
CA VAL A 799 67.59 -7.49 10.87
C VAL A 799 66.62 -8.55 11.24
N THR A 800 67.08 -9.80 11.23
CA THR A 800 66.33 -10.97 11.66
C THR A 800 67.16 -11.75 12.68
N GLY A 801 66.52 -12.58 13.49
CA GLY A 801 67.25 -13.47 14.39
C GLY A 801 68.34 -14.29 13.66
N LYS A 802 68.05 -14.73 12.44
CA LYS A 802 69.00 -15.45 11.59
C LYS A 802 70.19 -14.59 11.20
N ARG A 803 69.99 -13.29 10.88
CA ARG A 803 71.05 -12.38 10.54
C ARG A 803 71.97 -12.13 11.72
N LEU A 804 71.38 -12.03 12.94
CA LEU A 804 72.18 -11.84 14.17
C LEU A 804 73.04 -13.11 14.47
N LEU A 805 72.50 -14.31 14.25
CA LEU A 805 73.27 -15.56 14.36
C LEU A 805 74.42 -15.58 13.36
N GLU A 806 74.23 -15.16 12.12
CA GLU A 806 75.27 -15.03 11.09
C GLU A 806 76.38 -14.02 11.47
N LEU A 807 76.05 -13.00 12.24
CA LEU A 807 76.98 -12.02 12.77
C LEU A 807 77.71 -12.45 14.04
N GLY A 808 77.36 -13.67 14.55
CA GLY A 808 78.13 -14.25 15.68
C GLY A 808 77.50 -14.09 17.06
N PHE A 809 76.27 -13.62 17.15
CA PHE A 809 75.51 -13.61 18.41
C PHE A 809 75.00 -14.99 18.78
N GLU A 810 75.01 -15.35 20.05
CA GLU A 810 74.57 -16.66 20.54
C GLU A 810 73.05 -16.71 20.60
N GLU A 811 72.48 -17.93 20.31
CA GLU A 811 71.03 -18.16 20.41
C GLU A 811 70.57 -18.03 21.85
N GLY A 812 69.65 -17.04 22.10
CA GLY A 812 69.17 -16.80 23.45
C GLY A 812 68.46 -15.44 23.59
N PRO A 813 68.16 -15.04 24.83
CA PRO A 813 67.41 -13.80 25.10
C PRO A 813 68.10 -12.53 24.56
N GLN A 814 69.47 -12.60 24.33
CA GLN A 814 70.22 -11.51 23.78
C GLN A 814 69.81 -11.07 22.38
N ILE A 815 69.47 -12.07 21.51
CA ILE A 815 68.95 -11.84 20.16
C ILE A 815 67.65 -11.03 20.23
N GLY A 816 66.72 -11.43 21.11
CA GLY A 816 65.45 -10.70 21.33
C GLY A 816 65.65 -9.27 21.80
N ASN A 817 66.65 -9.03 22.66
CA ASN A 817 66.95 -7.71 23.13
C ASN A 817 67.52 -6.80 22.02
N ILE A 818 68.45 -7.31 21.20
CA ILE A 818 69.02 -6.55 20.08
C ILE A 818 67.93 -6.27 19.01
N LEU A 819 67.13 -7.22 18.69
CA LEU A 819 65.98 -6.99 17.77
C LEU A 819 65.04 -5.90 18.26
N ARG A 820 64.76 -5.86 19.56
CA ARG A 820 63.94 -4.82 20.20
C ARG A 820 64.66 -3.47 20.20
N GLU A 821 65.92 -3.44 20.46
CA GLU A 821 66.75 -2.21 20.48
C GLU A 821 66.83 -1.59 19.07
N VAL A 822 67.14 -2.36 18.06
CA VAL A 822 67.14 -1.89 16.66
C VAL A 822 65.73 -1.38 16.25
N ARG A 823 64.68 -2.09 16.62
CA ARG A 823 63.31 -1.63 16.39
C ARG A 823 63.00 -0.29 17.05
N ASN A 824 63.41 -0.11 18.28
CA ASN A 824 63.25 1.12 19.02
C ASN A 824 64.03 2.32 18.37
N LEU A 825 65.23 2.08 17.88
CA LEU A 825 66.05 3.10 17.19
C LEU A 825 65.41 3.54 15.85
N TRP A 826 64.72 2.61 15.14
CA TRP A 826 63.93 2.93 13.97
C TRP A 826 62.71 3.77 14.31
N LEU A 827 61.99 3.41 15.36
CA LEU A 827 60.79 4.16 15.80
C LEU A 827 61.11 5.57 16.24
N GLU A 828 62.28 5.80 16.88
CA GLU A 828 62.78 7.12 17.27
C GLU A 828 63.32 7.92 16.08
N GLY A 829 63.53 7.30 14.93
CA GLY A 829 64.11 7.94 13.75
C GLY A 829 65.64 8.18 13.88
N VAL A 830 66.24 7.46 14.79
CA VAL A 830 67.75 7.43 14.92
C VAL A 830 68.33 6.66 13.74
N LEU A 831 67.75 5.48 13.43
CA LEU A 831 68.04 4.76 12.21
C LEU A 831 66.99 5.15 11.13
N LYS A 832 67.50 5.52 9.94
CA LYS A 832 66.65 5.98 8.81
C LYS A 832 66.83 5.15 7.54
N THR A 833 67.97 4.47 7.45
CA THR A 833 68.36 3.67 6.29
C THR A 833 68.87 2.29 6.71
N PRO A 834 68.72 1.25 5.84
CA PRO A 834 69.31 -0.09 6.08
C PRO A 834 70.85 -0.06 6.24
N GLU A 835 71.50 0.93 5.64
CA GLU A 835 72.97 1.11 5.80
C GLU A 835 73.33 1.61 7.20
N GLU A 836 72.55 2.52 7.75
CA GLU A 836 72.77 2.99 9.15
C GLU A 836 72.47 1.83 10.13
N GLU A 837 71.55 0.98 9.86
CA GLU A 837 71.26 -0.23 10.64
C GLU A 837 72.40 -1.23 10.59
N GLU A 838 73.01 -1.50 9.42
CA GLU A 838 74.16 -2.43 9.27
C GLU A 838 75.38 -1.85 10.00
N ASN A 839 75.63 -0.56 9.90
CA ASN A 839 76.70 0.08 10.64
C ASN A 839 76.56 -0.08 12.15
N TYR A 840 75.34 0.16 12.66
CA TYR A 840 75.04 -0.04 14.08
C TYR A 840 75.23 -1.51 14.53
N LEU A 841 74.86 -2.49 13.73
CA LEU A 841 75.14 -3.89 14.04
C LEU A 841 76.64 -4.23 14.07
N GLN A 842 77.36 -3.68 13.11
CA GLN A 842 78.82 -3.86 13.09
C GLN A 842 79.53 -3.25 14.34
N ASP A 843 79.09 -2.09 14.82
CA ASP A 843 79.60 -1.50 16.06
C ASP A 843 79.25 -2.36 17.28
N LEU A 844 78.06 -2.95 17.34
CA LEU A 844 77.60 -3.93 18.37
C LEU A 844 78.49 -5.19 18.35
N VAL A 845 78.78 -5.74 17.18
CA VAL A 845 79.73 -6.87 17.05
C VAL A 845 81.17 -6.51 17.52
N GLN A 846 81.69 -5.32 17.15
CA GLN A 846 82.97 -4.85 17.61
C GLN A 846 83.04 -4.63 19.12
N ALA A 847 81.99 -4.13 19.71
CA ALA A 847 81.89 -3.98 21.16
C ALA A 847 81.93 -5.31 21.90
N MET A 848 81.24 -6.32 21.33
CA MET A 848 81.16 -7.70 21.84
C MET A 848 82.50 -8.41 21.73
N LEU A 849 83.24 -8.18 20.63
CA LEU A 849 84.61 -8.74 20.47
C LEU A 849 85.67 -8.09 21.41
N LYS A 850 85.35 -6.95 21.97
CA LYS A 850 86.24 -6.21 22.93
C LYS A 850 85.96 -6.52 24.41
N SER A 851 84.74 -7.05 24.70
CA SER A 851 84.28 -7.50 26.03
C SER A 851 84.67 -8.98 26.29
#